data_3fb1a719d2bacc01217a40ff8088f4b2
#
_entry.id   3fb1a719d2bacc01217a40ff8088f4b2
#
_cell.length_a   1.000
_cell.length_b   1.000
_cell.length_c   1.000
_cell.angle_alpha   90.00
_cell.angle_beta   90.00
_cell.angle_gamma   90.00
#
_symmetry.space_group_name_H-M   'P 1'
#
loop_
_entity.id
_entity.type
_entity.pdbx_description
1 polymer ?
#
loop_
_entity_poly.entity_id
_entity_poly.type
_entity_poly.pdbx_seq_one_letter_code
_entity_poly.pdbx_strand_id
1 'polypeptide(L)'
;MKKLILIITCLIPLLALSQETGIIPRPQQIDYHEGTFSWSKNESKNQKRIKTKIVKEIPAKENESQSYIIDITPDRITLSATTEQGLFYARQSLSQMVRYQEVTNDGGKTELPCVTITDWPSLEYRGWMDDISRGPVPTKEFIKKEIRTLAYYKMNFFQLYTEHLFKLESHPDIAPADGLTAEEIKELSDYAKEYYVEFMGNQQCFAHAEKTLKIPFYDNIADTRHNFDPSKQETYTFLNDVFQEVATAYESHYFNINCDETEGLGSGKAKSFVDEKGKDEAYCEHITKVYNILKEYDKDIMMWGDIIGKNPSMIDKLPEDIQFVIWSYGAGDDYTEMLRPFKESGHTFWAATGASCWSLAFPDIDTYMKNIANFSRDAYKCGAKGLMNTAWDDYGESMFNSTWHSMIWCAENTWNASSGLDYKDIFNNNFCIQFLNTKHNIVNDLLDLSNMKIPFAALNEPLLEFFPNQVSNQAINENKNIQNKSLELYNRLRTIKEETPANKEFLECATNAAYRIYATATKNIFKAQLYTTLQAPCEMNIIKTKELETQYVSILKELKHKSSRQWDAECRAYSRNIIESRFDKIMQDIINADKTVYIGSKLTAGKPTITLNTIFNDKKIFYTTDGSEPNRNSNEYSMPFCIDRPCTVKAICYDEFDRSCTTEKHFLYHKGMGHLKRLNSPAGNYRPEYSGGGDDALINGITGSNDYKDGKWQGFYGCNADIEIDFGKVETINSLTINFIANPFDWIMMPKTIKVYAFPTCMPSNMPDTFVKTFTFDDKVPMSGNHIFTKTLQLGEIKTSYLRIVVENPGTLPEGTPGAGYDSWIFLDEIIIE
;
A
#
# COMPACT_ATOMS: atom_id res chain seq x y z
N MET A 1 -55.65 -29.88 53.75
CA MET A 1 -55.07 -29.45 52.44
C MET A 1 -54.75 -27.96 52.56
N LYS A 2 -53.54 -27.69 52.99
CA LYS A 2 -53.00 -26.28 53.06
C LYS A 2 -52.29 -25.99 51.76
N LYS A 3 -52.80 -25.04 51.00
CA LYS A 3 -52.08 -24.51 49.78
C LYS A 3 -50.98 -23.62 50.21
N LEU A 4 -49.74 -24.01 49.91
CA LEU A 4 -48.55 -23.23 50.05
C LEU A 4 -48.42 -22.32 48.81
N ILE A 5 -48.63 -21.04 48.97
CA ILE A 5 -48.39 -20.02 47.92
C ILE A 5 -46.90 -19.67 47.99
N LEU A 6 -46.17 -20.16 46.93
CA LEU A 6 -44.76 -19.81 46.70
C LEU A 6 -44.71 -18.42 45.99
N ILE A 7 -44.39 -17.35 46.70
CA ILE A 7 -44.11 -16.07 46.11
C ILE A 7 -42.69 -16.14 45.49
N ILE A 8 -42.64 -16.36 44.19
CA ILE A 8 -41.43 -16.17 43.38
C ILE A 8 -41.23 -14.66 43.25
N THR A 9 -40.41 -14.07 44.04
CA THR A 9 -39.83 -12.77 43.79
C THR A 9 -38.87 -12.90 42.63
N CYS A 10 -39.35 -12.57 41.41
CA CYS A 10 -38.50 -12.26 40.29
C CYS A 10 -37.65 -11.03 40.62
N LEU A 11 -36.44 -11.27 41.07
CA LEU A 11 -35.36 -10.29 40.95
C LEU A 11 -35.12 -10.09 39.45
N ILE A 12 -35.81 -9.09 38.89
CA ILE A 12 -35.38 -8.48 37.62
C ILE A 12 -34.05 -7.83 37.99
N PRO A 13 -32.91 -8.25 37.43
CA PRO A 13 -31.74 -7.42 37.50
C PRO A 13 -32.14 -6.10 36.80
N LEU A 14 -32.22 -5.01 37.57
CA LEU A 14 -32.11 -3.70 36.99
C LEU A 14 -30.82 -3.77 36.14
N LEU A 15 -30.96 -3.80 34.82
CA LEU A 15 -29.94 -3.37 33.92
C LEU A 15 -29.64 -1.92 34.36
N ALA A 16 -28.65 -1.76 35.23
CA ALA A 16 -27.93 -0.53 35.35
C ALA A 16 -27.44 -0.25 33.93
N LEU A 17 -28.07 0.70 33.27
CA LEU A 17 -27.45 1.37 32.12
C LEU A 17 -26.06 1.73 32.65
N SER A 18 -25.01 1.02 32.17
CA SER A 18 -23.66 1.33 32.56
C SER A 18 -23.45 2.76 32.14
N GLN A 19 -23.25 3.65 33.09
CA GLN A 19 -22.92 5.04 32.81
C GLN A 19 -21.53 4.99 32.18
N GLU A 20 -21.45 5.05 30.86
CA GLU A 20 -20.17 5.09 30.16
C GLU A 20 -19.48 6.42 30.47
N THR A 21 -18.18 6.35 30.70
CA THR A 21 -17.36 7.54 30.93
C THR A 21 -16.96 8.22 29.64
N GLY A 22 -17.03 7.51 28.51
CA GLY A 22 -16.60 7.97 27.18
C GLY A 22 -15.10 8.17 27.03
N ILE A 23 -14.29 7.67 27.99
CA ILE A 23 -12.83 7.84 27.96
C ILE A 23 -12.20 6.90 26.92
N ILE A 24 -11.34 7.45 26.08
CA ILE A 24 -10.42 6.73 25.20
C ILE A 24 -8.97 7.15 25.56
N PRO A 25 -8.06 6.25 25.84
CA PRO A 25 -8.23 4.82 26.04
C PRO A 25 -9.07 4.46 27.27
N ARG A 26 -9.75 3.30 27.19
CA ARG A 26 -10.56 2.76 28.27
C ARG A 26 -9.70 2.57 29.52
N PRO A 27 -10.15 3.13 30.71
CA PRO A 27 -9.44 2.95 31.97
C PRO A 27 -9.39 1.50 32.43
N GLN A 28 -8.33 1.13 33.14
CA GLN A 28 -8.12 -0.21 33.68
C GLN A 28 -9.17 -0.58 34.77
N GLN A 29 -9.55 0.40 35.63
CA GLN A 29 -10.51 0.17 36.70
C GLN A 29 -11.42 1.38 36.88
N ILE A 30 -12.73 1.13 37.01
CA ILE A 30 -13.75 2.13 37.19
C ILE A 30 -14.72 1.63 38.28
N ASP A 31 -14.82 2.34 39.38
CA ASP A 31 -15.75 2.07 40.50
C ASP A 31 -16.77 3.20 40.57
N TYR A 32 -18.04 2.92 40.25
CA TYR A 32 -19.13 3.91 40.27
C TYR A 32 -19.70 4.07 41.68
N HIS A 33 -20.05 5.31 42.03
CA HIS A 33 -20.65 5.69 43.31
C HIS A 33 -21.99 6.40 43.08
N GLU A 34 -22.81 6.52 44.13
CA GLU A 34 -24.05 7.26 44.05
C GLU A 34 -23.82 8.77 43.93
N GLY A 35 -24.62 9.43 43.05
CA GLY A 35 -24.62 10.87 42.88
C GLY A 35 -23.91 11.34 41.63
N THR A 36 -23.97 12.65 41.41
CA THR A 36 -23.32 13.33 40.24
C THR A 36 -22.62 14.59 40.69
N PHE A 37 -21.57 14.96 39.95
CA PHE A 37 -20.90 16.25 40.08
C PHE A 37 -21.42 17.19 38.98
N SER A 38 -22.06 18.30 39.37
CA SER A 38 -22.53 19.29 38.43
C SER A 38 -21.37 20.12 37.84
N TRP A 39 -21.07 19.96 36.57
CA TRP A 39 -20.05 20.70 35.84
C TRP A 39 -20.61 22.05 35.40
N SER A 40 -19.93 23.14 35.75
CA SER A 40 -20.35 24.50 35.42
C SER A 40 -19.82 24.91 34.05
N LYS A 41 -20.61 25.61 33.24
CA LYS A 41 -20.13 26.34 32.04
C LYS A 41 -19.08 27.42 32.36
N ASN A 42 -19.01 27.84 33.63
CA ASN A 42 -17.99 28.78 34.13
C ASN A 42 -16.79 28.00 34.66
N GLU A 43 -15.72 27.95 33.86
CA GLU A 43 -14.48 27.24 34.13
C GLU A 43 -13.85 27.58 35.48
N SER A 44 -13.88 28.85 35.92
CA SER A 44 -13.30 29.26 37.18
C SER A 44 -14.02 28.66 38.40
N LYS A 45 -15.32 28.29 38.24
CA LYS A 45 -16.06 27.59 39.31
C LYS A 45 -15.61 26.13 39.42
N ASN A 46 -15.36 25.47 38.30
CA ASN A 46 -14.86 24.11 38.26
C ASN A 46 -13.45 24.02 38.86
N GLN A 47 -12.55 24.91 38.46
CA GLN A 47 -11.16 24.96 38.95
C GLN A 47 -11.07 25.03 40.48
N LYS A 48 -11.97 25.76 41.14
CA LYS A 48 -12.02 25.82 42.60
C LYS A 48 -12.41 24.51 43.28
N ARG A 49 -13.08 23.62 42.54
CA ARG A 49 -13.57 22.32 43.02
C ARG A 49 -12.68 21.16 42.57
N ILE A 50 -11.69 21.40 41.70
CA ILE A 50 -10.72 20.43 41.27
C ILE A 50 -9.45 20.55 42.10
N LYS A 51 -8.99 19.46 42.69
CA LYS A 51 -7.71 19.38 43.41
C LYS A 51 -6.77 18.40 42.73
N THR A 52 -5.52 18.79 42.66
CA THR A 52 -4.44 17.91 42.15
C THR A 52 -3.51 17.55 43.31
N LYS A 53 -2.98 16.33 43.30
CA LYS A 53 -2.05 15.84 44.33
C LYS A 53 -0.98 14.97 43.69
N ILE A 54 0.27 15.23 44.04
CA ILE A 54 1.34 14.23 43.84
C ILE A 54 1.36 13.33 45.07
N VAL A 55 1.23 12.05 44.88
CA VAL A 55 1.22 11.00 45.92
C VAL A 55 2.46 10.11 45.77
N LYS A 56 2.79 9.34 46.85
CA LYS A 56 3.99 8.50 46.81
C LYS A 56 3.80 7.24 45.99
N GLU A 57 2.60 6.70 45.96
CA GLU A 57 2.26 5.44 45.27
C GLU A 57 0.79 5.45 44.81
N ILE A 58 0.50 4.70 43.78
CA ILE A 58 -0.84 4.39 43.30
C ILE A 58 -0.93 2.87 43.14
N PRO A 59 -2.09 2.24 43.36
CA PRO A 59 -2.26 0.79 43.20
C PRO A 59 -2.31 0.39 41.71
N ALA A 60 -1.33 0.83 40.93
CA ALA A 60 -1.10 0.44 39.55
C ALA A 60 -0.33 -0.90 39.50
N LYS A 61 -0.63 -1.74 38.52
CA LYS A 61 0.09 -3.00 38.35
C LYS A 61 1.40 -2.79 37.63
N GLU A 62 1.48 -1.78 36.75
CA GLU A 62 2.57 -1.51 35.86
C GLU A 62 2.67 0.00 35.58
N ASN A 63 3.81 0.45 35.07
CA ASN A 63 4.03 1.82 34.60
C ASN A 63 3.52 2.92 35.56
N GLU A 64 3.82 2.77 36.86
CA GLU A 64 3.31 3.62 37.93
C GLU A 64 3.56 5.12 37.68
N SER A 65 4.68 5.48 37.06
CA SER A 65 4.99 6.88 36.71
C SER A 65 3.97 7.55 35.78
N GLN A 66 3.21 6.76 35.03
CA GLN A 66 2.17 7.22 34.12
C GLN A 66 0.76 7.01 34.65
N SER A 67 0.63 6.43 35.82
CA SER A 67 -0.64 6.09 36.45
C SER A 67 -1.31 7.27 37.16
N TYR A 68 -2.61 7.20 37.31
CA TYR A 68 -3.39 8.24 38.02
C TYR A 68 -4.66 7.67 38.67
N ILE A 69 -5.21 8.48 39.62
CA ILE A 69 -6.54 8.29 40.18
C ILE A 69 -7.37 9.53 39.90
N ILE A 70 -8.60 9.35 39.45
CA ILE A 70 -9.65 10.38 39.43
C ILE A 70 -10.71 9.96 40.44
N ASP A 71 -10.95 10.82 41.43
CA ASP A 71 -12.03 10.63 42.42
C ASP A 71 -13.03 11.77 42.27
N ILE A 72 -14.27 11.43 41.86
CA ILE A 72 -15.36 12.38 41.66
C ILE A 72 -16.44 12.16 42.71
N THR A 73 -16.64 13.17 43.51
CA THR A 73 -17.73 13.24 44.50
C THR A 73 -18.68 14.39 44.13
N PRO A 74 -19.90 14.50 44.73
CA PRO A 74 -20.82 15.60 44.40
C PRO A 74 -20.22 17.00 44.59
N ASP A 75 -19.25 17.13 45.53
CA ASP A 75 -18.69 18.42 45.89
C ASP A 75 -17.37 18.78 45.20
N ARG A 76 -16.58 17.76 44.83
CA ARG A 76 -15.21 17.98 44.33
C ARG A 76 -14.72 16.85 43.41
N ILE A 77 -13.70 17.18 42.63
CA ILE A 77 -12.90 16.25 41.85
C ILE A 77 -11.47 16.27 42.40
N THR A 78 -10.88 15.09 42.62
CA THR A 78 -9.48 14.97 43.04
C THR A 78 -8.75 14.18 41.99
N LEU A 79 -7.65 14.74 41.44
CA LEU A 79 -6.72 14.06 40.51
C LEU A 79 -5.45 13.76 41.30
N SER A 80 -5.04 12.50 41.34
CA SER A 80 -3.85 12.06 42.07
C SER A 80 -2.96 11.25 41.11
N ALA A 81 -1.64 11.48 41.15
CA ALA A 81 -0.66 10.75 40.39
C ALA A 81 0.67 10.73 41.14
N THR A 82 1.60 9.86 40.74
CA THR A 82 2.96 9.84 41.29
C THR A 82 3.88 10.85 40.60
N THR A 83 3.50 11.30 39.37
CA THR A 83 4.26 12.22 38.53
C THR A 83 3.36 13.29 37.91
N GLU A 84 3.96 14.34 37.36
CA GLU A 84 3.22 15.35 36.59
C GLU A 84 2.68 14.76 35.26
N GLN A 85 3.35 13.78 34.67
CA GLN A 85 2.83 13.06 33.50
C GLN A 85 1.53 12.31 33.82
N GLY A 86 1.47 11.61 34.94
CA GLY A 86 0.25 10.95 35.41
C GLY A 86 -0.88 11.95 35.66
N LEU A 87 -0.58 13.13 36.26
CA LEU A 87 -1.57 14.21 36.42
C LEU A 87 -2.02 14.78 35.08
N PHE A 88 -1.12 14.87 34.11
CA PHE A 88 -1.48 15.28 32.75
C PHE A 88 -2.50 14.32 32.13
N TYR A 89 -2.28 13.00 32.24
CA TYR A 89 -3.20 11.99 31.72
C TYR A 89 -4.55 11.99 32.47
N ALA A 90 -4.54 12.21 33.77
CA ALA A 90 -5.78 12.40 34.56
C ALA A 90 -6.61 13.58 34.03
N ARG A 91 -5.98 14.69 33.69
CA ARG A 91 -6.65 15.87 33.08
C ARG A 91 -7.24 15.54 31.72
N GLN A 92 -6.52 14.77 30.85
CA GLN A 92 -7.06 14.33 29.55
C GLN A 92 -8.34 13.49 29.75
N SER A 93 -8.30 12.51 30.66
CA SER A 93 -9.45 11.66 30.94
C SER A 93 -10.63 12.44 31.50
N LEU A 94 -10.40 13.38 32.43
CA LEU A 94 -11.44 14.27 32.93
C LEU A 94 -12.05 15.14 31.81
N SER A 95 -11.22 15.68 30.92
CA SER A 95 -11.67 16.47 29.77
C SER A 95 -12.56 15.64 28.84
N GLN A 96 -12.21 14.37 28.63
CA GLN A 96 -12.98 13.43 27.82
C GLN A 96 -14.34 13.11 28.48
N MET A 97 -14.37 12.90 29.80
CA MET A 97 -15.64 12.70 30.51
C MET A 97 -16.58 13.89 30.37
N VAL A 98 -16.04 15.12 30.49
CA VAL A 98 -16.83 16.35 30.30
C VAL A 98 -17.38 16.42 28.88
N ARG A 99 -16.55 16.21 27.88
CA ARG A 99 -16.97 16.21 26.47
C ARG A 99 -18.04 15.16 26.20
N TYR A 100 -17.86 13.94 26.69
CA TYR A 100 -18.87 12.89 26.57
C TYR A 100 -20.24 13.33 27.05
N GLN A 101 -20.31 13.92 28.25
CA GLN A 101 -21.56 14.41 28.83
C GLN A 101 -22.13 15.60 28.03
N GLU A 102 -21.28 16.52 27.55
CA GLU A 102 -21.74 17.66 26.76
C GLU A 102 -22.35 17.25 25.43
N VAL A 103 -21.76 16.24 24.74
CA VAL A 103 -22.23 15.73 23.44
C VAL A 103 -23.49 14.87 23.62
N THR A 104 -23.58 14.05 24.67
CA THR A 104 -24.68 13.09 24.85
C THR A 104 -25.93 13.70 25.49
N ASN A 105 -25.82 14.77 26.26
CA ASN A 105 -26.93 15.37 27.03
C ASN A 105 -27.78 16.40 26.30
N ASP A 106 -27.72 16.52 24.97
CA ASP A 106 -28.59 17.38 24.12
C ASP A 106 -28.81 18.82 24.67
N GLY A 107 -27.75 19.45 25.21
CA GLY A 107 -27.78 20.80 25.73
C GLY A 107 -28.32 20.93 27.16
N GLY A 108 -28.52 19.81 27.87
CA GLY A 108 -28.82 19.74 29.28
C GLY A 108 -27.64 20.19 30.18
N LYS A 109 -27.78 19.99 31.50
CA LYS A 109 -26.68 20.22 32.43
C LYS A 109 -25.62 19.15 32.23
N THR A 110 -24.35 19.54 32.20
CA THR A 110 -23.24 18.60 32.21
C THR A 110 -23.06 18.06 33.61
N GLU A 111 -23.38 16.79 33.81
CA GLU A 111 -23.26 16.10 35.10
C GLU A 111 -22.36 14.90 34.96
N LEU A 112 -21.22 14.89 35.66
CA LEU A 112 -20.30 13.77 35.71
C LEU A 112 -20.77 12.76 36.74
N PRO A 113 -20.72 11.44 36.46
CA PRO A 113 -21.01 10.44 37.48
C PRO A 113 -20.00 10.52 38.64
N CYS A 114 -20.44 10.28 39.86
CA CYS A 114 -19.53 10.06 40.97
C CYS A 114 -18.82 8.71 40.73
N VAL A 115 -17.49 8.74 40.67
CA VAL A 115 -16.69 7.59 40.28
C VAL A 115 -15.27 7.68 40.81
N THR A 116 -14.68 6.55 41.14
CA THR A 116 -13.24 6.41 41.34
C THR A 116 -12.66 5.67 40.15
N ILE A 117 -11.75 6.31 39.39
CA ILE A 117 -11.01 5.72 38.29
C ILE A 117 -9.57 5.52 38.76
N THR A 118 -9.06 4.28 38.70
CA THR A 118 -7.65 3.98 38.90
C THR A 118 -7.10 3.44 37.58
N ASP A 119 -6.12 4.13 37.02
CA ASP A 119 -5.72 3.89 35.61
C ASP A 119 -4.20 3.92 35.41
N TRP A 120 -3.72 3.06 34.50
CA TRP A 120 -2.32 2.91 34.11
C TRP A 120 -2.22 2.27 32.74
N PRO A 121 -1.16 2.54 31.93
CA PRO A 121 -0.99 1.89 30.64
C PRO A 121 -0.43 0.47 30.75
N SER A 122 -0.86 -0.44 29.87
CA SER A 122 -0.30 -1.78 29.75
C SER A 122 1.11 -1.74 29.13
N LEU A 123 1.34 -0.93 28.11
CA LEU A 123 2.65 -0.74 27.49
C LEU A 123 3.25 0.62 27.92
N GLU A 124 4.55 0.63 28.23
CA GLU A 124 5.28 1.83 28.66
C GLU A 124 5.26 2.90 27.56
N TYR A 125 5.52 2.49 26.31
CA TYR A 125 5.48 3.38 25.15
C TYR A 125 4.36 2.98 24.19
N ARG A 126 3.67 3.99 23.68
CA ARG A 126 2.52 3.89 22.76
C ARG A 126 2.76 4.87 21.65
N GLY A 127 3.20 4.33 20.49
CA GLY A 127 3.80 5.11 19.43
C GLY A 127 2.96 5.26 18.19
N TRP A 128 3.29 6.30 17.45
CA TRP A 128 2.81 6.57 16.11
C TRP A 128 3.98 6.88 15.18
N MET A 129 3.89 6.45 13.91
CA MET A 129 4.88 6.76 12.89
C MET A 129 4.21 7.18 11.60
N ASP A 130 4.63 8.30 11.04
CA ASP A 130 4.27 8.75 9.70
C ASP A 130 5.42 8.52 8.72
N ASP A 131 5.11 7.88 7.59
CA ASP A 131 5.99 7.84 6.44
C ASP A 131 5.90 9.16 5.68
N ILE A 132 6.97 9.94 5.72
CA ILE A 132 7.06 11.22 5.02
C ILE A 132 8.03 11.19 3.83
N SER A 133 8.64 10.04 3.55
CA SER A 133 9.70 9.93 2.53
C SER A 133 9.18 9.57 1.14
N ARG A 134 7.94 9.06 1.02
CA ARG A 134 7.41 8.56 -0.25
C ARG A 134 6.45 9.50 -0.98
N GLY A 135 5.91 10.52 -0.28
CA GLY A 135 4.96 11.45 -0.88
C GLY A 135 4.68 12.68 -0.03
N PRO A 136 3.55 12.73 0.69
CA PRO A 136 3.18 13.85 1.54
C PRO A 136 4.22 14.10 2.63
N VAL A 137 4.51 15.38 2.87
CA VAL A 137 5.34 15.83 4.00
C VAL A 137 4.50 16.79 4.81
N PRO A 138 4.22 16.52 6.08
CA PRO A 138 3.32 17.34 6.88
C PRO A 138 3.93 18.72 7.16
N THR A 139 3.06 19.73 7.27
CA THR A 139 3.48 21.05 7.76
C THR A 139 3.83 20.96 9.23
N LYS A 140 4.67 21.87 9.71
CA LYS A 140 5.01 21.99 11.14
C LYS A 140 3.76 22.10 12.03
N GLU A 141 2.76 22.85 11.60
CA GLU A 141 1.51 23.01 12.34
C GLU A 141 0.69 21.71 12.38
N PHE A 142 0.75 20.91 11.32
CA PHE A 142 0.11 19.60 11.30
C PHE A 142 0.81 18.64 12.27
N ILE A 143 2.13 18.55 12.28
CA ILE A 143 2.92 17.76 13.25
C ILE A 143 2.57 18.17 14.70
N LYS A 144 2.44 19.48 14.98
CA LYS A 144 1.98 19.95 16.30
C LYS A 144 0.55 19.51 16.61
N LYS A 145 -0.35 19.41 15.62
CA LYS A 145 -1.69 18.87 15.78
C LYS A 145 -1.63 17.39 16.14
N GLU A 146 -0.75 16.62 15.50
CA GLU A 146 -0.55 15.20 15.81
C GLU A 146 -0.03 15.02 17.24
N ILE A 147 0.99 15.73 17.64
CA ILE A 147 1.54 15.70 18.99
C ILE A 147 0.44 15.95 20.04
N ARG A 148 -0.39 16.99 19.84
CA ARG A 148 -1.52 17.28 20.76
C ARG A 148 -2.55 16.16 20.78
N THR A 149 -2.84 15.57 19.62
CA THR A 149 -3.82 14.48 19.50
C THR A 149 -3.30 13.21 20.15
N LEU A 150 -2.05 12.84 19.90
CA LEU A 150 -1.37 11.74 20.58
C LEU A 150 -1.48 11.90 22.10
N ALA A 151 -1.08 13.04 22.62
CA ALA A 151 -1.13 13.35 24.05
C ALA A 151 -2.55 13.32 24.63
N TYR A 152 -3.56 13.82 23.90
CA TYR A 152 -4.95 13.77 24.32
C TYR A 152 -5.46 12.35 24.51
N TYR A 153 -5.00 11.42 23.67
CA TYR A 153 -5.28 9.99 23.77
C TYR A 153 -4.19 9.20 24.51
N LYS A 154 -3.34 9.89 25.28
CA LYS A 154 -2.31 9.30 26.15
C LYS A 154 -1.26 8.46 25.41
N MET A 155 -1.03 8.70 24.13
CA MET A 155 0.14 8.21 23.42
C MET A 155 1.36 9.09 23.72
N ASN A 156 2.54 8.49 23.78
CA ASN A 156 3.73 9.18 24.31
C ASN A 156 4.99 8.97 23.46
N PHE A 157 4.86 8.51 22.21
CA PHE A 157 5.99 8.25 21.35
C PHE A 157 5.63 8.58 19.90
N PHE A 158 6.49 9.35 19.20
CA PHE A 158 6.22 9.78 17.83
C PHE A 158 7.47 9.75 16.97
N GLN A 159 7.39 9.21 15.76
CA GLN A 159 8.44 9.11 14.77
C GLN A 159 7.97 9.63 13.42
N LEU A 160 8.84 10.39 12.73
CA LEU A 160 8.73 10.63 11.29
C LEU A 160 9.71 9.70 10.58
N TYR A 161 9.21 8.84 9.67
CA TYR A 161 10.08 7.98 8.87
C TYR A 161 10.68 8.79 7.73
N THR A 162 12.00 9.00 7.78
CA THR A 162 12.72 9.89 6.87
C THR A 162 13.84 9.16 6.11
N GLU A 163 13.96 9.47 4.82
CA GLU A 163 15.08 9.08 3.98
C GLU A 163 15.95 10.31 3.65
N HIS A 164 15.38 11.26 2.90
CA HIS A 164 16.12 12.35 2.26
C HIS A 164 15.59 13.76 2.62
N LEU A 165 14.67 13.85 3.57
CA LEU A 165 13.93 15.09 3.80
C LEU A 165 14.58 16.05 4.80
N PHE A 166 15.60 15.60 5.55
CA PHE A 166 16.32 16.48 6.45
C PHE A 166 17.33 17.31 5.65
N LYS A 167 17.31 18.63 5.84
CA LYS A 167 18.24 19.57 5.18
C LYS A 167 19.59 19.51 5.86
N LEU A 168 20.50 18.76 5.26
CA LEU A 168 21.87 18.60 5.72
C LEU A 168 22.73 19.78 5.22
N GLU A 169 23.52 20.38 6.09
CA GLU A 169 24.54 21.37 5.69
C GLU A 169 25.70 20.68 4.95
N SER A 170 26.07 19.49 5.40
CA SER A 170 27.13 18.66 4.79
C SER A 170 26.78 18.14 3.41
N HIS A 171 25.47 17.87 3.15
CA HIS A 171 24.97 17.27 1.91
C HIS A 171 23.73 18.00 1.36
N PRO A 172 23.86 19.27 0.93
CA PRO A 172 22.72 20.14 0.62
C PRO A 172 21.90 19.70 -0.62
N ASP A 173 22.45 18.83 -1.46
CA ASP A 173 21.79 18.36 -2.69
C ASP A 173 20.78 17.23 -2.46
N ILE A 174 20.68 16.68 -1.24
CA ILE A 174 19.81 15.53 -0.92
C ILE A 174 18.38 15.99 -0.69
N ALA A 175 18.18 16.96 0.20
CA ALA A 175 16.84 17.35 0.61
C ALA A 175 16.17 18.32 -0.39
N PRO A 176 14.84 18.26 -0.52
CA PRO A 176 14.11 19.28 -1.26
C PRO A 176 14.17 20.66 -0.58
N ALA A 177 13.83 21.70 -1.33
CA ALA A 177 13.92 23.09 -0.87
C ALA A 177 13.07 23.36 0.40
N ASP A 178 11.94 22.69 0.56
CA ASP A 178 11.05 22.77 1.70
C ASP A 178 11.18 21.57 2.68
N GLY A 179 12.34 20.91 2.69
CA GLY A 179 12.69 19.85 3.65
C GLY A 179 12.71 20.33 5.11
N LEU A 180 12.85 19.39 6.03
CA LEU A 180 12.93 19.65 7.48
C LEU A 180 14.28 20.25 7.85
N THR A 181 14.30 21.29 8.69
CA THR A 181 15.54 21.86 9.22
C THR A 181 15.83 21.41 10.65
N ALA A 182 17.09 21.50 11.07
CA ALA A 182 17.48 21.21 12.44
C ALA A 182 16.72 22.06 13.47
N GLU A 183 16.48 23.36 13.17
CA GLU A 183 15.73 24.27 14.03
C GLU A 183 14.25 23.85 14.14
N GLU A 184 13.63 23.40 13.04
CA GLU A 184 12.26 22.89 13.07
C GLU A 184 12.15 21.63 13.93
N ILE A 185 13.08 20.69 13.76
CA ILE A 185 13.10 19.45 14.56
C ILE A 185 13.28 19.77 16.04
N LYS A 186 14.17 20.71 16.37
CA LYS A 186 14.36 21.16 17.75
C LYS A 186 13.09 21.80 18.31
N GLU A 187 12.44 22.70 17.57
CA GLU A 187 11.16 23.32 17.99
C GLU A 187 10.08 22.28 18.23
N LEU A 188 10.00 21.24 17.35
CA LEU A 188 9.03 20.16 17.49
C LEU A 188 9.36 19.24 18.68
N SER A 189 10.64 18.97 18.94
CA SER A 189 11.08 18.21 20.13
C SER A 189 10.73 18.94 21.42
N ASP A 190 11.05 20.24 21.51
CA ASP A 190 10.67 21.08 22.66
C ASP A 190 9.14 21.10 22.87
N TYR A 191 8.38 21.21 21.76
CA TYR A 191 6.92 21.21 21.81
C TYR A 191 6.36 19.85 22.27
N ALA A 192 6.86 18.75 21.74
CA ALA A 192 6.42 17.38 22.09
C ALA A 192 6.66 17.10 23.59
N LYS A 193 7.76 17.56 24.13
CA LYS A 193 8.12 17.43 25.56
C LYS A 193 7.10 18.09 26.49
N GLU A 194 6.53 19.25 26.10
CA GLU A 194 5.45 19.89 26.87
C GLU A 194 4.19 19.01 27.02
N TYR A 195 4.02 18.06 26.07
CA TYR A 195 2.88 17.12 26.02
C TYR A 195 3.25 15.70 26.46
N TYR A 196 4.45 15.49 27.01
CA TYR A 196 4.96 14.16 27.39
C TYR A 196 5.00 13.17 26.23
N VAL A 197 5.30 13.65 25.02
CA VAL A 197 5.50 12.84 23.82
C VAL A 197 7.00 12.83 23.48
N GLU A 198 7.60 11.66 23.42
CA GLU A 198 8.96 11.43 22.97
C GLU A 198 9.00 11.53 21.44
N PHE A 199 9.60 12.60 20.91
CA PHE A 199 9.76 12.80 19.48
C PHE A 199 11.13 12.28 19.05
N MET A 200 11.16 11.05 18.55
CA MET A 200 12.40 10.33 18.29
C MET A 200 12.97 10.60 16.91
N GLY A 201 14.30 10.46 16.82
CA GLY A 201 15.04 10.56 15.56
C GLY A 201 14.94 9.29 14.71
N ASN A 202 15.03 9.48 13.41
CA ASN A 202 15.01 8.41 12.43
C ASN A 202 15.85 8.79 11.20
N GLN A 203 16.60 7.84 10.64
CA GLN A 203 17.31 8.01 9.38
C GLN A 203 17.62 6.67 8.74
N GLN A 204 17.42 6.57 7.42
CA GLN A 204 17.85 5.40 6.65
C GLN A 204 19.37 5.34 6.62
N CYS A 205 19.90 4.16 6.90
CA CYS A 205 21.36 3.97 6.92
C CYS A 205 21.84 2.72 6.17
N PHE A 206 20.93 1.87 5.67
CA PHE A 206 21.29 0.66 4.92
C PHE A 206 20.44 0.50 3.65
N ALA A 207 19.17 0.09 3.77
CA ALA A 207 18.26 0.01 2.64
C ALA A 207 17.37 1.28 2.54
N HIS A 208 16.45 1.30 1.58
CA HIS A 208 15.51 2.41 1.33
C HIS A 208 16.18 3.78 1.15
N ALA A 209 17.36 3.77 0.51
CA ALA A 209 18.15 4.98 0.26
C ALA A 209 18.08 5.48 -1.20
N GLU A 210 16.98 5.15 -1.91
CA GLU A 210 16.85 5.38 -3.36
C GLU A 210 16.88 6.85 -3.74
N LYS A 211 16.36 7.72 -2.90
CA LYS A 211 16.35 9.17 -3.21
C LYS A 211 17.75 9.75 -3.14
N THR A 212 18.53 9.33 -2.16
CA THR A 212 19.94 9.70 -1.99
C THR A 212 20.82 9.05 -3.05
N LEU A 213 20.71 7.72 -3.23
CA LEU A 213 21.58 6.96 -4.14
C LEU A 213 21.27 7.16 -5.63
N LYS A 214 20.16 7.81 -5.99
CA LYS A 214 19.88 8.29 -7.36
C LYS A 214 20.74 9.46 -7.79
N ILE A 215 21.28 10.21 -6.84
CA ILE A 215 22.12 11.38 -7.12
C ILE A 215 23.50 10.86 -7.54
N PRO A 216 24.00 11.18 -8.73
CA PRO A 216 25.24 10.59 -9.27
C PRO A 216 26.47 10.75 -8.36
N PHE A 217 26.51 11.79 -7.54
CA PHE A 217 27.59 12.03 -6.59
C PHE A 217 27.74 10.92 -5.55
N TYR A 218 26.64 10.27 -5.15
CA TYR A 218 26.60 9.21 -4.14
C TYR A 218 26.66 7.79 -4.71
N ASP A 219 26.85 7.63 -6.03
CA ASP A 219 26.96 6.31 -6.67
C ASP A 219 28.13 5.47 -6.11
N ASN A 220 29.20 6.10 -5.64
CA ASN A 220 30.37 5.43 -5.06
C ASN A 220 30.11 4.73 -3.72
N ILE A 221 29.07 5.14 -2.97
CA ILE A 221 28.66 4.54 -1.69
C ILE A 221 27.45 3.61 -1.85
N ALA A 222 26.98 3.37 -3.06
CA ALA A 222 25.88 2.47 -3.36
C ALA A 222 26.37 1.06 -3.65
N ASP A 223 25.83 0.03 -2.98
CA ASP A 223 25.87 -1.36 -3.43
C ASP A 223 24.92 -1.52 -4.60
N THR A 224 23.66 -1.17 -4.37
CA THR A 224 22.57 -1.12 -5.36
C THR A 224 21.95 0.28 -5.38
N ARG A 225 20.89 0.50 -6.15
CA ARG A 225 20.11 1.76 -6.05
C ARG A 225 19.29 1.85 -4.76
N HIS A 226 19.18 0.77 -4.03
CA HIS A 226 18.40 0.64 -2.82
C HIS A 226 19.26 0.58 -1.55
N ASN A 227 20.43 -0.06 -1.64
CA ASN A 227 21.30 -0.33 -0.48
C ASN A 227 22.60 0.45 -0.56
N PHE A 228 23.04 0.97 0.59
CA PHE A 228 24.43 1.43 0.77
C PHE A 228 25.43 0.27 0.67
N ASP A 229 26.67 0.57 0.25
CA ASP A 229 27.75 -0.39 0.16
C ASP A 229 28.51 -0.48 1.51
N PRO A 230 28.34 -1.59 2.28
CA PRO A 230 28.97 -1.75 3.58
C PRO A 230 30.50 -2.00 3.50
N SER A 231 31.03 -2.25 2.30
CA SER A 231 32.46 -2.46 2.09
C SER A 231 33.27 -1.15 2.02
N LYS A 232 32.59 -0.01 1.84
CA LYS A 232 33.22 1.30 1.61
C LYS A 232 33.35 2.10 2.90
N GLN A 233 34.56 2.64 3.14
CA GLN A 233 34.75 3.57 4.25
C GLN A 233 33.99 4.89 4.03
N GLU A 234 33.83 5.29 2.77
CA GLU A 234 33.08 6.48 2.36
C GLU A 234 31.61 6.41 2.77
N THR A 235 31.03 5.23 2.81
CA THR A 235 29.67 5.01 3.35
C THR A 235 29.58 5.45 4.81
N TYR A 236 30.55 5.07 5.63
CA TYR A 236 30.54 5.44 7.07
C TYR A 236 30.93 6.89 7.30
N THR A 237 31.74 7.48 6.43
CA THR A 237 32.00 8.92 6.46
C THR A 237 30.71 9.69 6.16
N PHE A 238 30.01 9.33 5.11
CA PHE A 238 28.72 9.91 4.77
C PHE A 238 27.69 9.74 5.90
N LEU A 239 27.55 8.53 6.45
CA LEU A 239 26.60 8.26 7.55
C LEU A 239 26.96 9.04 8.83
N ASN A 240 28.26 9.22 9.12
CA ASN A 240 28.67 10.05 10.24
C ASN A 240 28.28 11.53 10.05
N ASP A 241 28.49 12.08 8.85
CA ASP A 241 28.09 13.46 8.54
C ASP A 241 26.57 13.63 8.70
N VAL A 242 25.78 12.68 8.19
CA VAL A 242 24.32 12.66 8.34
C VAL A 242 23.90 12.58 9.81
N PHE A 243 24.46 11.64 10.58
CA PHE A 243 24.09 11.45 11.98
C PHE A 243 24.53 12.60 12.87
N GLN A 244 25.66 13.24 12.57
CA GLN A 244 26.08 14.43 13.29
C GLN A 244 25.00 15.52 13.26
N GLU A 245 24.33 15.70 12.13
CA GLU A 245 23.30 16.72 11.99
C GLU A 245 21.92 16.22 12.45
N VAL A 246 21.49 15.03 11.97
CA VAL A 246 20.15 14.52 12.28
C VAL A 246 20.03 14.10 13.74
N ALA A 247 20.97 13.31 14.26
CA ALA A 247 20.87 12.81 15.63
C ALA A 247 20.95 13.93 16.68
N THR A 248 21.72 14.97 16.42
CA THR A 248 21.83 16.13 17.35
C THR A 248 20.64 17.07 17.28
N ALA A 249 19.85 17.06 16.19
CA ALA A 249 18.65 17.87 16.08
C ALA A 249 17.50 17.35 16.95
N TYR A 250 17.43 16.02 17.17
CA TYR A 250 16.42 15.41 18.04
C TYR A 250 16.89 15.35 19.50
N GLU A 251 16.06 15.84 20.42
CA GLU A 251 16.36 15.78 21.87
C GLU A 251 16.18 14.37 22.45
N SER A 252 15.38 13.51 21.80
CA SER A 252 15.18 12.13 22.21
C SER A 252 16.50 11.34 22.22
N HIS A 253 16.67 10.49 23.24
CA HIS A 253 17.75 9.49 23.23
C HIS A 253 17.45 8.36 22.24
N TYR A 254 16.19 8.06 21.93
CA TYR A 254 15.84 7.01 20.96
C TYR A 254 16.14 7.46 19.53
N PHE A 255 16.78 6.57 18.76
CA PHE A 255 17.08 6.80 17.36
C PHE A 255 16.88 5.50 16.55
N ASN A 256 16.00 5.54 15.54
CA ASN A 256 15.77 4.39 14.67
C ASN A 256 16.66 4.46 13.42
N ILE A 257 17.52 3.45 13.26
CA ILE A 257 18.44 3.29 12.11
C ILE A 257 17.81 2.51 10.95
N ASN A 258 16.56 2.07 11.11
CA ASN A 258 15.80 1.26 10.16
C ASN A 258 16.44 -0.08 9.84
N CYS A 259 17.18 -0.24 8.73
CA CYS A 259 17.90 -1.47 8.32
C CYS A 259 17.00 -2.65 7.93
N ASP A 260 15.73 -2.37 7.58
CA ASP A 260 14.78 -3.32 7.04
C ASP A 260 15.04 -3.59 5.54
N GLU A 261 14.46 -4.70 5.06
CA GLU A 261 14.37 -5.08 3.64
C GLU A 261 15.68 -4.97 2.84
N THR A 262 16.79 -5.43 3.44
CA THR A 262 18.13 -5.43 2.82
C THR A 262 18.40 -6.64 1.93
N GLU A 263 17.34 -7.28 1.36
CA GLU A 263 17.47 -8.51 0.56
C GLU A 263 18.45 -8.38 -0.61
N GLY A 264 18.53 -7.19 -1.20
CA GLY A 264 19.47 -6.87 -2.29
C GLY A 264 20.94 -6.74 -1.89
N LEU A 265 21.31 -6.88 -0.61
CA LEU A 265 22.69 -6.75 -0.14
C LEU A 265 23.61 -7.74 -0.85
N GLY A 266 24.70 -7.20 -1.45
CA GLY A 266 25.68 -7.98 -2.19
C GLY A 266 25.25 -8.39 -3.60
N SER A 267 24.12 -7.87 -4.11
CA SER A 267 23.76 -8.09 -5.51
C SER A 267 24.38 -7.08 -6.49
N GLY A 268 25.00 -6.02 -5.96
CA GLY A 268 25.64 -4.96 -6.71
C GLY A 268 27.15 -4.88 -6.51
N LYS A 269 27.66 -3.70 -6.13
CA LYS A 269 29.09 -3.40 -6.02
C LYS A 269 29.74 -4.07 -4.80
N ALA A 270 29.00 -4.32 -3.72
CA ALA A 270 29.47 -5.02 -2.53
C ALA A 270 29.56 -6.55 -2.70
N LYS A 271 29.25 -7.08 -3.89
CA LYS A 271 29.19 -8.53 -4.13
C LYS A 271 30.41 -9.29 -3.63
N SER A 272 31.62 -8.87 -3.99
CA SER A 272 32.85 -9.56 -3.61
C SER A 272 33.05 -9.58 -2.08
N PHE A 273 32.69 -8.50 -1.40
CA PHE A 273 32.76 -8.39 0.06
C PHE A 273 31.77 -9.32 0.75
N VAL A 274 30.53 -9.37 0.24
CA VAL A 274 29.49 -10.23 0.79
C VAL A 274 29.75 -11.71 0.48
N ASP A 275 30.25 -12.04 -0.70
CA ASP A 275 30.65 -13.42 -1.06
C ASP A 275 31.79 -13.94 -0.17
N GLU A 276 32.74 -13.07 0.25
CA GLU A 276 33.86 -13.43 1.12
C GLU A 276 33.43 -13.61 2.56
N LYS A 277 32.65 -12.69 3.11
CA LYS A 277 32.27 -12.66 4.52
C LYS A 277 31.04 -13.49 4.87
N GLY A 278 30.13 -13.64 3.93
CA GLY A 278 28.75 -14.08 4.16
C GLY A 278 27.81 -12.91 4.45
N LYS A 279 26.55 -13.04 4.00
CA LYS A 279 25.54 -11.97 4.04
C LYS A 279 25.24 -11.54 5.49
N ASP A 280 25.03 -12.50 6.38
CA ASP A 280 24.71 -12.23 7.79
C ASP A 280 25.81 -11.47 8.51
N GLU A 281 27.08 -11.86 8.27
CA GLU A 281 28.24 -11.21 8.88
C GLU A 281 28.43 -9.79 8.34
N ALA A 282 28.29 -9.61 7.02
CA ALA A 282 28.32 -8.29 6.39
C ALA A 282 27.24 -7.35 6.94
N TYR A 283 26.01 -7.89 7.14
CA TYR A 283 24.91 -7.15 7.76
C TYR A 283 25.24 -6.74 9.20
N CYS A 284 25.63 -7.69 10.05
CA CYS A 284 25.94 -7.40 11.45
C CYS A 284 27.12 -6.45 11.62
N GLU A 285 28.17 -6.57 10.76
CA GLU A 285 29.30 -5.63 10.75
C GLU A 285 28.85 -4.20 10.42
N HIS A 286 27.99 -4.05 9.43
CA HIS A 286 27.44 -2.75 9.08
C HIS A 286 26.66 -2.13 10.26
N ILE A 287 25.72 -2.89 10.84
CA ILE A 287 24.94 -2.43 12.01
C ILE A 287 25.88 -2.02 13.16
N THR A 288 26.88 -2.81 13.45
CA THR A 288 27.84 -2.51 14.55
C THR A 288 28.61 -1.21 14.28
N LYS A 289 29.00 -0.93 13.04
CA LYS A 289 29.66 0.33 12.67
C LYS A 289 28.72 1.53 12.81
N VAL A 290 27.47 1.40 12.34
CA VAL A 290 26.43 2.43 12.49
C VAL A 290 26.13 2.68 13.97
N TYR A 291 25.98 1.59 14.75
CA TYR A 291 25.79 1.67 16.19
C TYR A 291 26.91 2.48 16.86
N ASN A 292 28.18 2.17 16.57
CA ASN A 292 29.32 2.89 17.16
C ASN A 292 29.32 4.38 16.84
N ILE A 293 28.96 4.77 15.62
CA ILE A 293 28.83 6.17 15.23
C ILE A 293 27.76 6.86 16.09
N LEU A 294 26.58 6.27 16.21
CA LEU A 294 25.47 6.90 16.94
C LEU A 294 25.67 6.95 18.45
N LYS A 295 26.45 6.01 19.02
CA LYS A 295 26.83 6.08 20.45
C LYS A 295 27.70 7.29 20.78
N GLU A 296 28.42 7.86 19.82
CA GLU A 296 29.15 9.11 20.02
C GLU A 296 28.20 10.32 20.24
N TYR A 297 26.92 10.18 19.81
CA TYR A 297 25.87 11.19 19.98
C TYR A 297 24.87 10.84 21.10
N ASP A 298 25.23 9.93 22.02
CA ASP A 298 24.43 9.52 23.20
C ASP A 298 23.02 9.02 22.82
N LYS A 299 22.91 8.18 21.76
CA LYS A 299 21.64 7.60 21.30
C LYS A 299 21.46 6.14 21.73
N ASP A 300 20.22 5.81 22.06
CA ASP A 300 19.70 4.47 22.22
C ASP A 300 19.15 3.99 20.88
N ILE A 301 19.82 2.97 20.31
CA ILE A 301 19.60 2.56 18.93
C ILE A 301 18.42 1.59 18.83
N MET A 302 17.49 1.90 17.94
CA MET A 302 16.39 1.03 17.53
C MET A 302 16.58 0.62 16.06
N MET A 303 16.11 -0.57 15.68
CA MET A 303 16.11 -1.03 14.28
C MET A 303 14.95 -1.98 14.02
N TRP A 304 14.53 -2.08 12.75
CA TRP A 304 13.53 -3.07 12.36
C TRP A 304 14.10 -4.49 12.47
N GLY A 305 13.25 -5.42 12.91
CA GLY A 305 13.68 -6.77 13.26
C GLY A 305 13.45 -7.84 12.18
N ASP A 306 13.01 -7.49 10.97
CA ASP A 306 12.61 -8.43 9.92
C ASP A 306 13.77 -9.31 9.43
N ILE A 307 14.95 -8.73 9.18
CA ILE A 307 16.14 -9.47 8.74
C ILE A 307 16.62 -10.41 9.86
N ILE A 308 16.66 -9.90 11.10
CA ILE A 308 17.07 -10.68 12.28
C ILE A 308 16.04 -11.78 12.59
N GLY A 309 14.75 -11.49 12.43
CA GLY A 309 13.69 -12.49 12.64
C GLY A 309 13.74 -13.67 11.68
N LYS A 310 14.24 -13.46 10.45
CA LYS A 310 14.50 -14.54 9.47
C LYS A 310 15.69 -15.42 9.88
N ASN A 311 16.69 -14.87 10.57
CA ASN A 311 17.84 -15.59 11.08
C ASN A 311 18.20 -15.15 12.52
N PRO A 312 17.51 -15.67 13.54
CA PRO A 312 17.70 -15.27 14.94
C PRO A 312 19.11 -15.48 15.51
N SER A 313 19.94 -16.34 14.89
CA SER A 313 21.33 -16.53 15.31
C SER A 313 22.21 -15.28 15.14
N MET A 314 21.74 -14.28 14.41
CA MET A 314 22.42 -12.99 14.27
C MET A 314 22.26 -12.11 15.51
N ILE A 315 21.27 -12.32 16.35
CA ILE A 315 20.99 -11.49 17.54
C ILE A 315 22.26 -11.43 18.44
N ASP A 316 22.86 -12.56 18.70
CA ASP A 316 24.04 -12.66 19.58
C ASP A 316 25.29 -11.96 19.00
N LYS A 317 25.27 -11.54 17.75
CA LYS A 317 26.35 -10.81 17.07
C LYS A 317 26.21 -9.30 17.16
N LEU A 318 25.06 -8.82 17.60
CA LEU A 318 24.76 -7.39 17.70
C LEU A 318 25.00 -6.88 19.13
N PRO A 319 25.24 -5.58 19.32
CA PRO A 319 25.36 -4.98 20.65
C PRO A 319 24.11 -5.23 21.52
N GLU A 320 24.33 -5.61 22.79
CA GLU A 320 23.28 -6.06 23.73
C GLU A 320 22.16 -5.02 24.01
N ASP A 321 22.46 -3.73 23.82
CA ASP A 321 21.50 -2.63 24.08
C ASP A 321 20.77 -2.15 22.84
N ILE A 322 20.97 -2.76 21.66
CA ILE A 322 20.14 -2.53 20.48
C ILE A 322 18.71 -2.98 20.79
N GLN A 323 17.73 -2.15 20.42
CA GLN A 323 16.32 -2.43 20.57
C GLN A 323 15.71 -2.80 19.21
N PHE A 324 15.00 -3.92 19.16
CA PHE A 324 14.38 -4.41 17.93
C PHE A 324 12.91 -3.98 17.83
N VAL A 325 12.49 -3.52 16.66
CA VAL A 325 11.10 -3.21 16.35
C VAL A 325 10.56 -4.27 15.40
N ILE A 326 9.67 -5.12 15.87
CA ILE A 326 9.13 -6.26 15.13
C ILE A 326 7.79 -5.84 14.50
N TRP A 327 7.74 -5.84 13.19
CA TRP A 327 6.55 -5.40 12.46
C TRP A 327 5.76 -6.55 11.83
N SER A 328 4.44 -6.40 11.84
CA SER A 328 3.50 -7.21 11.05
C SER A 328 2.21 -6.43 10.85
N TYR A 329 1.74 -6.35 9.62
CA TYR A 329 0.60 -5.51 9.24
C TYR A 329 -0.65 -6.30 8.84
N GLY A 330 -0.55 -7.61 8.73
CA GLY A 330 -1.67 -8.49 8.42
C GLY A 330 -2.63 -8.68 9.62
N ALA A 331 -3.88 -9.03 9.34
CA ALA A 331 -4.92 -9.29 10.33
C ALA A 331 -4.77 -10.68 11.01
N GLY A 332 -3.61 -10.94 11.63
CA GLY A 332 -3.29 -12.18 12.35
C GLY A 332 -4.14 -12.39 13.60
N ASP A 333 -4.24 -13.64 14.04
CA ASP A 333 -4.89 -14.00 15.30
C ASP A 333 -3.89 -14.08 16.46
N ASP A 334 -2.63 -14.42 16.18
CA ASP A 334 -1.55 -14.60 17.16
C ASP A 334 -0.21 -14.18 16.53
N TYR A 335 0.57 -13.40 17.29
CA TYR A 335 1.90 -12.90 16.91
C TYR A 335 3.01 -13.38 17.85
N THR A 336 2.71 -14.26 18.81
CA THR A 336 3.66 -14.66 19.86
C THR A 336 4.89 -15.37 19.32
N GLU A 337 4.73 -16.19 18.27
CA GLU A 337 5.83 -16.93 17.65
C GLU A 337 6.87 -16.01 16.99
N MET A 338 6.46 -14.93 16.35
CA MET A 338 7.39 -13.98 15.75
C MET A 338 8.12 -13.12 16.79
N LEU A 339 7.52 -12.89 17.96
CA LEU A 339 8.12 -12.15 19.06
C LEU A 339 9.09 -13.02 19.90
N ARG A 340 8.92 -14.33 19.86
CA ARG A 340 9.65 -15.28 20.71
C ARG A 340 11.17 -15.16 20.61
N PRO A 341 11.84 -15.11 19.44
CA PRO A 341 13.29 -15.00 19.37
C PRO A 341 13.85 -13.76 20.11
N PHE A 342 13.17 -12.64 19.99
CA PHE A 342 13.58 -11.38 20.62
C PHE A 342 13.35 -11.40 22.14
N LYS A 343 12.24 -11.99 22.59
CA LYS A 343 11.99 -12.22 24.02
C LYS A 343 13.04 -13.14 24.65
N GLU A 344 13.39 -14.23 23.98
CA GLU A 344 14.36 -15.22 24.47
C GLU A 344 15.79 -14.70 24.45
N SER A 345 16.13 -13.77 23.56
CA SER A 345 17.46 -13.15 23.49
C SER A 345 17.78 -12.23 24.67
N GLY A 346 16.77 -11.72 25.36
CA GLY A 346 16.93 -10.74 26.44
C GLY A 346 17.09 -9.29 25.96
N HIS A 347 17.13 -9.03 24.65
CA HIS A 347 17.13 -7.68 24.13
C HIS A 347 15.78 -6.99 24.37
N THR A 348 15.84 -5.68 24.51
CA THR A 348 14.62 -4.87 24.49
C THR A 348 13.97 -4.94 23.11
N PHE A 349 12.68 -5.21 23.05
CA PHE A 349 11.96 -5.23 21.78
C PHE A 349 10.63 -4.48 21.86
N TRP A 350 10.17 -4.04 20.71
CA TRP A 350 8.94 -3.32 20.47
C TRP A 350 8.13 -4.06 19.38
N ALA A 351 6.83 -3.87 19.37
CA ALA A 351 6.01 -4.31 18.25
C ALA A 351 5.66 -3.12 17.34
N ALA A 352 5.39 -3.39 16.07
CA ALA A 352 4.87 -2.38 15.14
C ALA A 352 3.70 -2.94 14.33
N THR A 353 2.58 -2.23 14.42
CA THR A 353 1.34 -2.48 13.67
C THR A 353 1.19 -1.51 12.51
N GLY A 354 0.22 -1.72 11.62
CA GLY A 354 0.00 -0.84 10.48
C GLY A 354 -1.38 -0.19 10.45
N ALA A 355 -1.45 1.05 10.02
CA ALA A 355 -2.70 1.77 9.77
C ALA A 355 -3.41 1.30 8.49
N SER A 356 -2.80 0.39 7.71
CA SER A 356 -3.32 -0.17 6.46
C SER A 356 -3.83 0.88 5.47
N CYS A 357 -3.11 2.01 5.38
CA CYS A 357 -3.47 3.16 4.53
C CYS A 357 -2.70 3.18 3.20
N TRP A 358 -1.60 2.46 3.10
CA TRP A 358 -0.75 2.45 1.90
C TRP A 358 -1.48 1.86 0.69
N SER A 359 -1.24 2.46 -0.47
CA SER A 359 -1.78 2.06 -1.78
C SER A 359 -3.31 2.08 -1.93
N LEU A 360 -4.09 2.34 -0.88
CA LEU A 360 -5.56 2.34 -0.91
C LEU A 360 -6.13 3.76 -0.84
N ALA A 361 -7.22 3.99 -1.56
CA ALA A 361 -7.94 5.28 -1.55
C ALA A 361 -8.46 5.66 -0.14
N PHE A 362 -8.71 4.66 0.72
CA PHE A 362 -9.05 4.82 2.13
C PHE A 362 -8.49 3.64 2.93
N PRO A 363 -8.05 3.83 4.20
CA PRO A 363 -7.47 2.75 5.02
C PRO A 363 -8.35 1.52 5.17
N ASP A 364 -7.76 0.32 5.21
CA ASP A 364 -8.47 -0.95 5.46
C ASP A 364 -8.75 -1.12 6.95
N ILE A 365 -9.94 -0.67 7.38
CA ILE A 365 -10.36 -0.63 8.78
C ILE A 365 -10.39 -2.01 9.42
N ASP A 366 -10.97 -3.00 8.77
CA ASP A 366 -11.07 -4.35 9.32
C ASP A 366 -9.68 -4.97 9.55
N THR A 367 -8.75 -4.74 8.62
CA THR A 367 -7.38 -5.23 8.73
C THR A 367 -6.65 -4.57 9.89
N TYR A 368 -6.61 -3.23 9.98
CA TYR A 368 -5.86 -2.60 11.05
C TYR A 368 -6.49 -2.77 12.44
N MET A 369 -7.82 -2.79 12.53
CA MET A 369 -8.47 -3.00 13.84
C MET A 369 -8.09 -4.36 14.41
N LYS A 370 -8.08 -5.41 13.60
CA LYS A 370 -7.69 -6.75 14.03
C LYS A 370 -6.18 -6.85 14.31
N ASN A 371 -5.35 -6.29 13.43
CA ASN A 371 -3.90 -6.27 13.59
C ASN A 371 -3.51 -5.58 14.91
N ILE A 372 -3.97 -4.34 15.14
CA ILE A 372 -3.63 -3.56 16.31
C ILE A 372 -4.10 -4.26 17.60
N ALA A 373 -5.35 -4.72 17.65
CA ALA A 373 -5.89 -5.35 18.85
C ALA A 373 -5.12 -6.62 19.25
N ASN A 374 -4.91 -7.52 18.30
CA ASN A 374 -4.25 -8.79 18.58
C ASN A 374 -2.75 -8.64 18.82
N PHE A 375 -2.07 -7.79 18.04
CA PHE A 375 -0.64 -7.59 18.23
C PHE A 375 -0.33 -6.82 19.52
N SER A 376 -1.14 -5.81 19.92
CA SER A 376 -0.98 -5.13 21.20
C SER A 376 -1.13 -6.11 22.38
N ARG A 377 -2.13 -6.99 22.34
CA ARG A 377 -2.35 -8.05 23.32
C ARG A 377 -1.11 -8.97 23.44
N ASP A 378 -0.58 -9.42 22.31
CA ASP A 378 0.51 -10.39 22.30
C ASP A 378 1.86 -9.72 22.61
N ALA A 379 2.08 -8.50 22.18
CA ALA A 379 3.24 -7.68 22.55
C ALA A 379 3.30 -7.49 24.07
N TYR A 380 2.18 -7.13 24.69
CA TYR A 380 2.06 -7.01 26.15
C TYR A 380 2.38 -8.33 26.85
N LYS A 381 1.76 -9.44 26.44
CA LYS A 381 2.02 -10.78 27.01
C LYS A 381 3.48 -11.24 26.87
N CYS A 382 4.13 -10.83 25.78
CA CYS A 382 5.53 -11.18 25.52
C CYS A 382 6.53 -10.26 26.25
N GLY A 383 6.06 -9.13 26.83
CA GLY A 383 6.90 -8.18 27.55
C GLY A 383 7.59 -7.16 26.64
N ALA A 384 6.97 -6.79 25.52
CA ALA A 384 7.44 -5.68 24.69
C ALA A 384 7.46 -4.37 25.50
N LYS A 385 8.50 -3.56 25.29
CA LYS A 385 8.63 -2.24 25.94
C LYS A 385 7.57 -1.25 25.45
N GLY A 386 7.20 -1.35 24.18
CA GLY A 386 6.21 -0.49 23.55
C GLY A 386 5.66 -1.07 22.26
N LEU A 387 4.71 -0.34 21.68
CA LEU A 387 4.18 -0.62 20.36
C LEU A 387 4.03 0.69 19.59
N MET A 388 4.39 0.67 18.32
CA MET A 388 4.26 1.78 17.37
C MET A 388 3.32 1.38 16.24
N ASN A 389 2.26 2.17 16.00
CA ASN A 389 1.42 1.98 14.81
C ASN A 389 1.96 2.84 13.67
N THR A 390 2.15 2.24 12.49
CA THR A 390 2.83 2.85 11.35
C THR A 390 1.85 3.21 10.24
N ALA A 391 1.98 4.40 9.68
CA ALA A 391 1.23 4.89 8.53
C ALA A 391 2.17 5.00 7.32
N TRP A 392 2.31 3.90 6.58
CA TRP A 392 3.12 3.85 5.35
C TRP A 392 2.42 4.52 4.17
N ASP A 393 3.17 5.06 3.24
CA ASP A 393 2.66 5.69 2.02
C ASP A 393 3.41 5.27 0.75
N ASP A 394 3.43 3.97 0.46
CA ASP A 394 4.16 3.38 -0.67
C ASP A 394 3.76 3.97 -2.03
N TYR A 395 2.56 4.50 -2.16
CA TYR A 395 2.08 5.12 -3.41
C TYR A 395 2.24 6.64 -3.46
N GLY A 396 2.46 7.30 -2.32
CA GLY A 396 2.70 8.74 -2.21
C GLY A 396 1.44 9.60 -2.28
N GLU A 397 0.25 9.06 -1.96
CA GLU A 397 -1.03 9.79 -1.99
C GLU A 397 -1.87 9.65 -0.72
N SER A 398 -1.38 8.93 0.30
CA SER A 398 -2.10 8.77 1.57
C SER A 398 -2.02 10.04 2.40
N MET A 399 -3.16 10.59 2.77
CA MET A 399 -3.23 11.82 3.56
C MET A 399 -3.26 11.51 5.06
N PHE A 400 -2.50 12.26 5.86
CA PHE A 400 -2.37 12.07 7.32
C PHE A 400 -3.71 12.14 8.04
N ASN A 401 -4.59 13.07 7.65
CA ASN A 401 -5.93 13.15 8.23
C ASN A 401 -6.79 11.89 8.04
N SER A 402 -6.44 10.95 7.15
CA SER A 402 -7.20 9.71 6.94
C SER A 402 -6.98 8.65 8.03
N THR A 403 -5.92 8.78 8.85
CA THR A 403 -5.42 7.73 9.73
C THR A 403 -5.82 7.88 11.21
N TRP A 404 -6.50 8.97 11.58
CA TRP A 404 -6.86 9.27 12.99
C TRP A 404 -7.59 8.14 13.72
N HIS A 405 -8.49 7.42 13.04
CA HIS A 405 -9.21 6.32 13.67
C HIS A 405 -8.27 5.17 14.04
N SER A 406 -7.31 4.84 13.16
CA SER A 406 -6.27 3.83 13.43
C SER A 406 -5.34 4.25 14.57
N MET A 407 -4.90 5.53 14.59
CA MET A 407 -4.08 6.10 15.65
C MET A 407 -4.77 5.97 17.01
N ILE A 408 -6.04 6.37 17.11
CA ILE A 408 -6.80 6.38 18.37
C ILE A 408 -7.15 4.94 18.80
N TRP A 409 -7.39 4.03 17.84
CA TRP A 409 -7.55 2.60 18.13
C TRP A 409 -6.27 1.97 18.67
N CYS A 410 -5.11 2.39 18.20
CA CYS A 410 -3.82 1.99 18.74
C CYS A 410 -3.66 2.49 20.18
N ALA A 411 -4.02 3.75 20.47
CA ALA A 411 -4.02 4.30 21.83
C ALA A 411 -4.86 3.43 22.77
N GLU A 412 -6.07 3.02 22.37
CA GLU A 412 -6.97 2.15 23.11
C GLU A 412 -6.30 0.83 23.52
N ASN A 413 -5.75 0.10 22.54
CA ASN A 413 -5.24 -1.25 22.75
C ASN A 413 -3.83 -1.30 23.37
N THR A 414 -3.06 -0.23 23.29
CA THR A 414 -1.73 -0.14 23.91
C THR A 414 -1.81 0.38 25.36
N TRP A 415 -2.82 1.19 25.67
CA TRP A 415 -3.11 1.59 27.02
C TRP A 415 -3.78 0.45 27.82
N ASN A 416 -4.78 -0.18 27.23
CA ASN A 416 -5.48 -1.30 27.83
C ASN A 416 -5.47 -2.51 26.90
N ALA A 417 -4.45 -3.35 27.02
CA ALA A 417 -4.25 -4.53 26.19
C ALA A 417 -5.37 -5.59 26.32
N SER A 418 -6.32 -5.40 27.25
CA SER A 418 -7.52 -6.25 27.41
C SER A 418 -8.74 -5.74 26.63
N SER A 419 -8.69 -4.56 26.02
CA SER A 419 -9.82 -4.00 25.25
C SER A 419 -10.20 -4.89 24.06
N GLY A 420 -9.27 -5.14 23.15
CA GLY A 420 -9.46 -6.07 22.04
C GLY A 420 -10.66 -5.74 21.15
N LEU A 421 -10.96 -6.66 20.24
CA LEU A 421 -12.05 -6.49 19.26
C LEU A 421 -13.46 -6.49 19.87
N ASP A 422 -13.63 -7.08 21.03
CA ASP A 422 -14.95 -7.10 21.72
C ASP A 422 -15.38 -5.70 22.17
N TYR A 423 -14.43 -4.78 22.31
CA TYR A 423 -14.69 -3.38 22.70
C TYR A 423 -14.92 -2.44 21.49
N LYS A 424 -14.77 -2.92 20.25
CA LYS A 424 -14.76 -2.09 19.06
C LYS A 424 -15.99 -1.18 18.89
N ASP A 425 -17.20 -1.68 19.20
CA ASP A 425 -18.43 -0.92 18.97
C ASP A 425 -18.56 0.25 19.95
N ILE A 426 -18.16 0.03 21.20
CA ILE A 426 -18.08 1.09 22.21
C ILE A 426 -17.00 2.10 21.84
N PHE A 427 -15.83 1.64 21.43
CA PHE A 427 -14.75 2.48 20.92
C PHE A 427 -15.21 3.36 19.74
N ASN A 428 -15.86 2.77 18.74
CA ASN A 428 -16.33 3.49 17.56
C ASN A 428 -17.33 4.59 17.91
N ASN A 429 -18.21 4.32 18.85
CA ASN A 429 -19.14 5.34 19.36
C ASN A 429 -18.40 6.45 20.11
N ASN A 430 -17.47 6.10 21.00
CA ASN A 430 -16.68 7.05 21.75
C ASN A 430 -15.73 7.86 20.86
N PHE A 431 -15.18 7.26 19.80
CA PHE A 431 -14.40 7.96 18.77
C PHE A 431 -15.20 9.10 18.13
N CYS A 432 -16.44 8.84 17.74
CA CYS A 432 -17.29 9.88 17.15
C CYS A 432 -17.55 11.02 18.15
N ILE A 433 -17.78 10.69 19.42
CA ILE A 433 -18.00 11.69 20.48
C ILE A 433 -16.71 12.48 20.77
N GLN A 434 -15.59 11.79 21.00
CA GLN A 434 -14.35 12.42 21.45
C GLN A 434 -13.61 13.14 20.34
N PHE A 435 -13.56 12.55 19.14
CA PHE A 435 -12.78 13.11 18.04
C PHE A 435 -13.61 14.04 17.15
N LEU A 436 -14.83 13.65 16.81
CA LEU A 436 -15.70 14.42 15.90
C LEU A 436 -16.70 15.32 16.63
N ASN A 437 -16.79 15.21 17.94
CA ASN A 437 -17.74 15.96 18.78
C ASN A 437 -19.20 15.77 18.35
N THR A 438 -19.58 14.56 17.97
CA THR A 438 -20.92 14.18 17.52
C THR A 438 -21.36 12.85 18.09
N LYS A 439 -22.68 12.69 18.34
CA LYS A 439 -23.26 11.41 18.72
C LYS A 439 -23.64 10.50 17.54
N HIS A 440 -23.53 11.01 16.31
CA HIS A 440 -23.75 10.20 15.11
C HIS A 440 -22.60 9.23 14.90
N ASN A 441 -22.88 7.93 14.96
CA ASN A 441 -21.89 6.91 14.64
C ASN A 441 -21.73 6.80 13.12
N ILE A 442 -20.66 7.40 12.61
CA ILE A 442 -20.32 7.41 11.18
C ILE A 442 -19.41 6.26 10.78
N VAL A 443 -18.96 5.45 11.75
CA VAL A 443 -17.94 4.42 11.47
C VAL A 443 -18.48 3.35 10.50
N ASN A 444 -19.77 3.09 10.48
CA ASN A 444 -20.37 2.20 9.49
C ASN A 444 -20.18 2.73 8.05
N ASP A 445 -20.30 4.05 7.83
CA ASP A 445 -20.05 4.67 6.54
C ASP A 445 -18.57 4.57 6.14
N LEU A 446 -17.67 4.70 7.13
CA LEU A 446 -16.23 4.50 6.90
C LEU A 446 -15.88 3.04 6.60
N LEU A 447 -16.56 2.08 7.23
CA LEU A 447 -16.41 0.65 6.93
C LEU A 447 -16.93 0.32 5.52
N ASP A 448 -18.08 0.87 5.12
CA ASP A 448 -18.58 0.71 3.75
C ASP A 448 -17.57 1.24 2.72
N LEU A 449 -16.92 2.37 3.01
CA LEU A 449 -15.88 2.97 2.17
C LEU A 449 -14.62 2.09 2.13
N SER A 450 -14.13 1.71 3.29
CA SER A 450 -12.95 0.85 3.46
C SER A 450 -13.09 -0.49 2.73
N ASN A 451 -14.28 -1.11 2.79
CA ASN A 451 -14.55 -2.41 2.18
C ASN A 451 -14.60 -2.39 0.65
N MET A 452 -14.62 -1.22 0.02
CA MET A 452 -14.46 -1.12 -1.44
C MET A 452 -13.04 -1.46 -1.91
N LYS A 453 -12.02 -1.27 -1.08
CA LYS A 453 -10.59 -1.65 -1.29
C LYS A 453 -10.04 -1.25 -2.67
N ILE A 454 -10.35 -0.06 -3.13
CA ILE A 454 -9.89 0.46 -4.43
C ILE A 454 -8.50 1.09 -4.27
N PRO A 455 -7.48 0.59 -5.00
CA PRO A 455 -6.15 1.15 -4.95
C PRO A 455 -6.07 2.55 -5.59
N PHE A 456 -5.16 3.39 -5.11
CA PHE A 456 -4.82 4.65 -5.77
C PHE A 456 -4.41 4.45 -7.24
N ALA A 457 -3.61 3.41 -7.50
CA ALA A 457 -3.14 3.06 -8.85
C ALA A 457 -4.27 2.84 -9.85
N ALA A 458 -5.42 2.32 -9.41
CA ALA A 458 -6.54 2.00 -10.31
C ALA A 458 -7.06 3.20 -11.11
N LEU A 459 -7.00 4.42 -10.57
CA LEU A 459 -7.36 5.63 -11.30
C LEU A 459 -6.31 5.98 -12.36
N ASN A 460 -5.03 5.75 -12.05
CA ASN A 460 -3.89 6.16 -12.86
C ASN A 460 -3.53 5.16 -13.98
N GLU A 461 -4.16 3.98 -14.01
CA GLU A 461 -3.99 3.03 -15.10
C GLU A 461 -4.42 3.65 -16.43
N PRO A 462 -3.67 3.40 -17.54
CA PRO A 462 -4.01 3.93 -18.84
C PRO A 462 -5.40 3.52 -19.33
N LEU A 463 -6.02 4.42 -20.11
CA LEU A 463 -7.33 4.13 -20.67
C LEU A 463 -7.29 3.02 -21.72
N LEU A 464 -6.20 2.87 -22.47
CA LEU A 464 -6.17 2.13 -23.73
C LEU A 464 -4.92 1.32 -24.03
N GLU A 465 -4.03 1.10 -23.05
CA GLU A 465 -2.83 0.24 -23.27
C GLU A 465 -3.20 -1.25 -23.39
N PHE A 466 -4.40 -1.62 -22.97
CA PHE A 466 -4.83 -3.00 -22.92
C PHE A 466 -6.13 -3.16 -23.71
N PHE A 467 -6.11 -3.97 -24.76
CA PHE A 467 -7.32 -4.43 -25.43
C PHE A 467 -7.70 -5.84 -24.95
N PRO A 468 -8.50 -6.00 -23.87
CA PRO A 468 -9.14 -7.27 -23.62
C PRO A 468 -10.08 -7.54 -24.80
N ASN A 469 -10.09 -8.76 -25.30
CA ASN A 469 -10.98 -9.15 -26.41
C ASN A 469 -12.47 -8.95 -26.09
N GLN A 470 -12.83 -8.86 -24.79
CA GLN A 470 -14.15 -8.47 -24.32
C GLN A 470 -14.08 -7.94 -22.87
N VAL A 471 -14.65 -6.77 -22.61
CA VAL A 471 -15.02 -6.38 -21.24
C VAL A 471 -16.30 -7.15 -20.91
N SER A 472 -16.26 -8.00 -19.89
CA SER A 472 -17.41 -8.80 -19.51
C SER A 472 -18.56 -7.90 -19.03
N ASN A 473 -19.80 -8.27 -19.36
CA ASN A 473 -20.99 -7.60 -18.82
C ASN A 473 -21.03 -7.64 -17.28
N GLN A 474 -20.44 -8.65 -16.67
CA GLN A 474 -20.31 -8.76 -15.22
C GLN A 474 -19.42 -7.64 -14.68
N ALA A 475 -18.23 -7.44 -15.24
CA ALA A 475 -17.31 -6.36 -14.82
C ALA A 475 -17.94 -4.95 -15.00
N ILE A 476 -18.71 -4.73 -16.07
CA ILE A 476 -19.46 -3.48 -16.27
C ILE A 476 -20.49 -3.29 -15.17
N ASN A 477 -21.25 -4.33 -14.82
CA ASN A 477 -22.28 -4.24 -13.78
C ASN A 477 -21.69 -4.05 -12.38
N GLU A 478 -20.56 -4.69 -12.09
CA GLU A 478 -19.81 -4.49 -10.85
C GLU A 478 -19.33 -3.04 -10.74
N ASN A 479 -18.74 -2.48 -11.78
CA ASN A 479 -18.30 -1.07 -11.77
C ASN A 479 -19.50 -0.10 -11.66
N LYS A 480 -20.65 -0.37 -12.26
CA LYS A 480 -21.86 0.43 -12.05
C LYS A 480 -22.37 0.39 -10.60
N ASN A 481 -22.27 -0.79 -9.96
CA ASN A 481 -22.64 -0.92 -8.56
C ASN A 481 -21.68 -0.13 -7.65
N ILE A 482 -20.36 -0.23 -7.90
CA ILE A 482 -19.33 0.56 -7.18
C ILE A 482 -19.58 2.05 -7.42
N GLN A 483 -19.83 2.47 -8.65
CA GLN A 483 -20.12 3.87 -9.00
C GLN A 483 -21.32 4.42 -8.22
N ASN A 484 -22.43 3.68 -8.17
CA ASN A 484 -23.64 4.13 -7.46
C ASN A 484 -23.39 4.20 -5.95
N LYS A 485 -22.83 3.15 -5.36
CA LYS A 485 -22.54 3.10 -3.92
C LYS A 485 -21.56 4.19 -3.49
N SER A 486 -20.48 4.38 -4.24
CA SER A 486 -19.49 5.42 -3.91
C SER A 486 -20.04 6.83 -4.04
N LEU A 487 -20.90 7.10 -5.01
CA LEU A 487 -21.58 8.41 -5.17
C LEU A 487 -22.59 8.65 -4.05
N GLU A 488 -23.37 7.64 -3.66
CA GLU A 488 -24.28 7.71 -2.53
C GLU A 488 -23.52 8.02 -1.23
N LEU A 489 -22.44 7.28 -0.99
CA LEU A 489 -21.60 7.45 0.19
C LEU A 489 -20.91 8.83 0.20
N TYR A 490 -20.42 9.29 -0.96
CA TYR A 490 -19.87 10.64 -1.13
C TYR A 490 -20.88 11.72 -0.68
N ASN A 491 -22.12 11.62 -1.16
CA ASN A 491 -23.16 12.61 -0.83
C ASN A 491 -23.53 12.56 0.65
N ARG A 492 -23.63 11.37 1.24
CA ARG A 492 -23.92 11.17 2.67
C ARG A 492 -22.79 11.72 3.54
N LEU A 493 -21.53 11.34 3.28
CA LEU A 493 -20.36 11.83 4.03
C LEU A 493 -20.20 13.35 3.91
N ARG A 494 -20.46 13.93 2.76
CA ARG A 494 -20.45 15.38 2.57
C ARG A 494 -21.46 16.09 3.47
N THR A 495 -22.68 15.58 3.59
CA THR A 495 -23.71 16.14 4.48
C THR A 495 -23.27 16.01 5.95
N ILE A 496 -22.84 14.83 6.35
CA ILE A 496 -22.34 14.58 7.72
C ILE A 496 -21.18 15.51 8.05
N LYS A 497 -20.23 15.72 7.13
CA LYS A 497 -19.10 16.62 7.33
C LYS A 497 -19.54 18.06 7.64
N GLU A 498 -20.54 18.59 6.92
CA GLU A 498 -21.05 19.95 7.20
C GLU A 498 -21.65 20.07 8.61
N GLU A 499 -22.33 19.04 9.06
CA GLU A 499 -22.98 18.97 10.37
C GLU A 499 -22.03 18.65 11.53
N THR A 500 -20.84 18.11 11.26
CA THR A 500 -19.85 17.69 12.25
C THR A 500 -19.14 18.91 12.84
N PRO A 501 -19.06 19.05 14.18
CA PRO A 501 -18.47 20.23 14.80
C PRO A 501 -16.95 20.30 14.79
N ALA A 502 -16.24 19.14 14.78
CA ALA A 502 -14.79 19.06 14.92
C ALA A 502 -14.13 18.12 13.90
N ASN A 503 -12.86 18.32 13.62
CA ASN A 503 -12.00 17.47 12.78
C ASN A 503 -12.63 17.11 11.41
N LYS A 504 -13.24 18.12 10.77
CA LYS A 504 -13.88 17.98 9.45
C LYS A 504 -12.92 17.49 8.36
N GLU A 505 -11.62 17.73 8.53
CA GLU A 505 -10.55 17.31 7.61
C GLU A 505 -10.48 15.78 7.48
N PHE A 506 -10.73 15.04 8.57
CA PHE A 506 -10.86 13.59 8.53
C PHE A 506 -12.02 13.14 7.62
N LEU A 507 -13.18 13.78 7.76
CA LEU A 507 -14.33 13.51 6.90
C LEU A 507 -14.12 14.01 5.46
N GLU A 508 -13.32 15.05 5.26
CA GLU A 508 -12.91 15.48 3.91
C GLU A 508 -12.09 14.38 3.22
N CYS A 509 -11.15 13.73 3.94
CA CYS A 509 -10.41 12.59 3.41
C CYS A 509 -11.34 11.44 3.00
N ALA A 510 -12.27 11.05 3.87
CA ALA A 510 -13.25 10.00 3.55
C ALA A 510 -14.15 10.40 2.37
N THR A 511 -14.60 11.65 2.32
CA THR A 511 -15.42 12.18 1.23
C THR A 511 -14.66 12.15 -0.10
N ASN A 512 -13.39 12.59 -0.10
CA ASN A 512 -12.55 12.60 -1.30
C ASN A 512 -12.20 11.18 -1.76
N ALA A 513 -11.99 10.25 -0.83
CA ALA A 513 -11.78 8.84 -1.14
C ALA A 513 -13.02 8.23 -1.83
N ALA A 514 -14.23 8.48 -1.31
CA ALA A 514 -15.46 8.04 -1.95
C ALA A 514 -15.62 8.63 -3.37
N TYR A 515 -15.26 9.90 -3.56
CA TYR A 515 -15.30 10.55 -4.86
C TYR A 515 -14.24 10.02 -5.83
N ARG A 516 -13.06 9.66 -5.33
CA ARG A 516 -12.01 8.99 -6.11
C ARG A 516 -12.45 7.60 -6.57
N ILE A 517 -13.11 6.83 -5.70
CA ILE A 517 -13.66 5.52 -6.05
C ILE A 517 -14.75 5.67 -7.11
N TYR A 518 -15.61 6.69 -6.99
CA TYR A 518 -16.59 7.05 -8.01
C TYR A 518 -15.92 7.37 -9.35
N ALA A 519 -14.84 8.15 -9.34
CA ALA A 519 -14.06 8.48 -10.53
C ALA A 519 -13.45 7.23 -11.18
N THR A 520 -12.89 6.31 -10.38
CA THR A 520 -12.28 5.06 -10.85
C THR A 520 -13.33 4.14 -11.50
N ALA A 521 -14.48 3.97 -10.86
CA ALA A 521 -15.57 3.19 -11.43
C ALA A 521 -16.13 3.82 -12.73
N THR A 522 -16.25 5.15 -12.77
CA THR A 522 -16.65 5.88 -13.99
C THR A 522 -15.63 5.69 -15.11
N LYS A 523 -14.32 5.75 -14.81
CA LYS A 523 -13.26 5.43 -15.75
C LYS A 523 -13.42 4.04 -16.36
N ASN A 524 -13.69 3.03 -15.54
CA ASN A 524 -13.82 1.65 -16.01
C ASN A 524 -15.07 1.47 -16.90
N ILE A 525 -16.17 2.14 -16.57
CA ILE A 525 -17.38 2.16 -17.42
C ILE A 525 -17.11 2.89 -18.74
N PHE A 526 -16.40 4.02 -18.70
CA PHE A 526 -16.00 4.76 -19.90
C PHE A 526 -15.06 3.93 -20.77
N LYS A 527 -14.05 3.28 -20.19
CA LYS A 527 -13.14 2.36 -20.87
C LYS A 527 -13.91 1.24 -21.57
N ALA A 528 -14.87 0.60 -20.90
CA ALA A 528 -15.72 -0.44 -21.48
C ALA A 528 -16.55 0.07 -22.66
N GLN A 529 -17.13 1.27 -22.55
CA GLN A 529 -17.90 1.90 -23.64
C GLN A 529 -17.00 2.26 -24.83
N LEU A 530 -15.78 2.72 -24.56
CA LEU A 530 -14.77 3.01 -25.58
C LEU A 530 -14.47 1.78 -26.42
N TYR A 531 -14.23 0.64 -25.77
CA TYR A 531 -14.04 -0.65 -26.47
C TYR A 531 -15.24 -1.05 -27.30
N THR A 532 -16.43 -0.90 -26.73
CA THR A 532 -17.68 -1.20 -27.47
C THR A 532 -17.77 -0.36 -28.74
N THR A 533 -17.43 0.92 -28.65
CA THR A 533 -17.46 1.85 -29.80
C THR A 533 -16.40 1.51 -30.83
N LEU A 534 -15.17 1.15 -30.40
CA LEU A 534 -14.09 0.75 -31.30
C LEU A 534 -14.40 -0.56 -32.04
N GLN A 535 -15.10 -1.50 -31.39
CA GLN A 535 -15.46 -2.78 -32.02
C GLN A 535 -16.71 -2.68 -32.91
N ALA A 536 -17.67 -1.84 -32.56
CA ALA A 536 -18.94 -1.66 -33.25
C ALA A 536 -19.32 -0.18 -33.31
N PRO A 537 -18.62 0.62 -34.15
CA PRO A 537 -18.89 2.04 -34.25
C PRO A 537 -20.28 2.27 -34.85
N CYS A 538 -21.16 2.91 -34.09
CA CYS A 538 -22.45 3.39 -34.53
C CYS A 538 -22.80 4.69 -33.78
N GLU A 539 -23.73 5.48 -34.33
CA GLU A 539 -24.08 6.78 -33.78
C GLU A 539 -24.44 6.73 -32.29
N MET A 540 -25.20 5.71 -31.87
CA MET A 540 -25.61 5.53 -30.47
C MET A 540 -24.38 5.25 -29.55
N ASN A 541 -23.44 4.42 -29.97
CA ASN A 541 -22.23 4.14 -29.20
C ASN A 541 -21.33 5.37 -29.11
N ILE A 542 -21.21 6.14 -30.19
CA ILE A 542 -20.42 7.39 -30.24
C ILE A 542 -21.02 8.44 -29.29
N ILE A 543 -22.33 8.66 -29.32
CA ILE A 543 -23.02 9.60 -28.42
C ILE A 543 -22.76 9.22 -26.96
N LYS A 544 -22.97 7.96 -26.62
CA LYS A 544 -22.77 7.45 -25.25
C LYS A 544 -21.30 7.56 -24.78
N THR A 545 -20.35 7.36 -25.68
CA THR A 545 -18.92 7.55 -25.37
C THR A 545 -18.60 9.00 -25.06
N LYS A 546 -19.13 9.96 -25.86
CA LYS A 546 -18.98 11.41 -25.61
C LYS A 546 -19.62 11.87 -24.30
N GLU A 547 -20.78 11.34 -23.96
CA GLU A 547 -21.43 11.62 -22.67
C GLU A 547 -20.58 11.18 -21.49
N LEU A 548 -20.06 9.93 -21.53
CA LEU A 548 -19.19 9.37 -20.49
C LEU A 548 -17.84 10.10 -20.42
N GLU A 549 -17.25 10.46 -21.55
CA GLU A 549 -16.04 11.28 -21.62
C GLU A 549 -16.24 12.62 -20.91
N THR A 550 -17.30 13.36 -21.27
CA THR A 550 -17.63 14.65 -20.68
C THR A 550 -17.82 14.53 -19.16
N GLN A 551 -18.54 13.52 -18.73
CA GLN A 551 -18.77 13.22 -17.32
C GLN A 551 -17.43 12.94 -16.61
N TYR A 552 -16.61 12.07 -17.18
CA TYR A 552 -15.34 11.65 -16.57
C TYR A 552 -14.34 12.82 -16.47
N VAL A 553 -14.20 13.62 -17.52
CA VAL A 553 -13.35 14.83 -17.51
C VAL A 553 -13.80 15.82 -16.43
N SER A 554 -15.10 16.02 -16.27
CA SER A 554 -15.63 16.89 -15.20
C SER A 554 -15.27 16.36 -13.81
N ILE A 555 -15.43 15.06 -13.59
CA ILE A 555 -15.07 14.38 -12.33
C ILE A 555 -13.56 14.52 -12.02
N LEU A 556 -12.70 14.31 -13.03
CA LEU A 556 -11.24 14.42 -12.86
C LEU A 556 -10.81 15.83 -12.48
N LYS A 557 -11.38 16.87 -13.11
CA LYS A 557 -11.09 18.27 -12.78
C LYS A 557 -11.48 18.60 -11.34
N GLU A 558 -12.65 18.14 -10.91
CA GLU A 558 -13.12 18.32 -9.54
C GLU A 558 -12.24 17.55 -8.55
N LEU A 559 -11.90 16.29 -8.85
CA LEU A 559 -11.06 15.47 -8.00
C LEU A 559 -9.65 16.05 -7.87
N LYS A 560 -9.04 16.53 -8.97
CA LYS A 560 -7.75 17.23 -8.94
C LYS A 560 -7.80 18.42 -7.98
N HIS A 561 -8.84 19.27 -8.11
CA HIS A 561 -9.01 20.42 -7.22
C HIS A 561 -9.19 20.04 -5.75
N LYS A 562 -9.97 18.98 -5.46
CA LYS A 562 -10.16 18.45 -4.10
C LYS A 562 -8.84 17.92 -3.52
N SER A 563 -8.09 17.14 -4.30
CA SER A 563 -6.80 16.58 -3.87
C SER A 563 -5.77 17.68 -3.60
N SER A 564 -5.70 18.71 -4.44
CA SER A 564 -4.80 19.85 -4.22
C SER A 564 -5.16 20.64 -2.96
N ARG A 565 -6.44 20.89 -2.71
CA ARG A 565 -6.89 21.57 -1.47
C ARG A 565 -6.60 20.76 -0.21
N GLN A 566 -6.78 19.45 -0.30
CA GLN A 566 -6.49 18.55 0.83
C GLN A 566 -4.99 18.52 1.12
N TRP A 567 -4.17 18.47 0.07
CA TRP A 567 -2.71 18.59 0.22
C TRP A 567 -2.31 19.89 0.94
N ASP A 568 -2.83 21.04 0.48
CA ASP A 568 -2.51 22.34 1.07
C ASP A 568 -2.94 22.49 2.53
N ALA A 569 -3.91 21.71 2.99
CA ALA A 569 -4.42 21.76 4.36
C ALA A 569 -3.48 21.06 5.37
N GLU A 570 -2.68 20.10 4.94
CA GLU A 570 -1.88 19.27 5.85
C GLU A 570 -0.41 19.12 5.45
N CYS A 571 -0.07 19.35 4.17
CA CYS A 571 1.26 19.04 3.63
C CYS A 571 2.02 20.28 3.13
N ARG A 572 3.33 20.12 3.03
CA ARG A 572 4.24 21.06 2.34
C ARG A 572 4.03 20.95 0.83
N ALA A 573 4.61 21.91 0.08
CA ALA A 573 4.49 21.90 -1.38
C ALA A 573 5.25 20.74 -2.07
N TYR A 574 6.20 20.13 -1.38
CA TYR A 574 6.97 19.00 -1.88
C TYR A 574 6.06 17.88 -2.41
N SER A 575 6.42 17.31 -3.55
CA SER A 575 5.70 16.23 -4.25
C SER A 575 4.26 16.53 -4.73
N ARG A 576 3.65 17.67 -4.40
CA ARG A 576 2.32 18.05 -4.88
C ARG A 576 2.20 18.02 -6.40
N ASN A 577 3.21 18.54 -7.09
CA ASN A 577 3.27 18.57 -8.55
C ASN A 577 3.28 17.17 -9.17
N ILE A 578 3.83 16.17 -8.48
CA ILE A 578 3.81 14.76 -8.92
C ILE A 578 2.37 14.26 -8.95
N ILE A 579 1.60 14.53 -7.89
CA ILE A 579 0.19 14.12 -7.79
C ILE A 579 -0.65 14.84 -8.84
N GLU A 580 -0.48 16.16 -9.00
CA GLU A 580 -1.19 16.94 -10.01
C GLU A 580 -0.86 16.46 -11.43
N SER A 581 0.39 16.11 -11.71
CA SER A 581 0.82 15.60 -13.02
C SER A 581 0.18 14.24 -13.36
N ARG A 582 -0.16 13.40 -12.37
CA ARG A 582 -0.91 12.16 -12.59
C ARG A 582 -2.30 12.45 -13.18
N PHE A 583 -3.02 13.43 -12.62
CA PHE A 583 -4.32 13.86 -13.18
C PHE A 583 -4.18 14.48 -14.57
N ASP A 584 -3.14 15.30 -14.80
CA ASP A 584 -2.88 15.91 -16.10
C ASP A 584 -2.58 14.85 -17.16
N LYS A 585 -1.81 13.80 -16.80
CA LYS A 585 -1.55 12.67 -17.68
C LYS A 585 -2.84 11.95 -18.07
N ILE A 586 -3.72 11.65 -17.11
CA ILE A 586 -5.01 11.00 -17.41
C ILE A 586 -5.85 11.86 -18.35
N MET A 587 -5.93 13.17 -18.11
CA MET A 587 -6.66 14.09 -18.98
C MET A 587 -6.03 14.16 -20.37
N GLN A 588 -4.71 14.13 -20.48
CA GLN A 588 -4.00 14.11 -21.75
C GLN A 588 -4.23 12.80 -22.52
N ASP A 589 -4.31 11.67 -21.82
CA ASP A 589 -4.64 10.37 -22.43
C ASP A 589 -6.05 10.38 -23.04
N ILE A 590 -7.04 11.03 -22.40
CA ILE A 590 -8.38 11.21 -22.95
C ILE A 590 -8.33 12.06 -24.22
N ILE A 591 -7.61 13.20 -24.20
CA ILE A 591 -7.46 14.08 -25.35
C ILE A 591 -6.74 13.37 -26.51
N ASN A 592 -5.74 12.54 -26.19
CA ASN A 592 -5.01 11.77 -27.20
C ASN A 592 -5.87 10.65 -27.79
N ALA A 593 -6.77 10.05 -27.00
CA ALA A 593 -7.65 8.98 -27.45
C ALA A 593 -8.46 9.42 -28.69
N ASP A 594 -8.90 10.67 -28.75
CA ASP A 594 -9.63 11.23 -29.91
C ASP A 594 -8.82 11.30 -31.22
N LYS A 595 -7.47 11.38 -31.10
CA LYS A 595 -6.54 11.47 -32.25
C LYS A 595 -5.91 10.13 -32.62
N THR A 596 -6.16 9.09 -31.84
CA THR A 596 -5.50 7.81 -31.98
C THR A 596 -6.28 6.89 -32.92
N VAL A 597 -5.57 6.28 -33.85
CA VAL A 597 -6.11 5.17 -34.64
C VAL A 597 -5.80 3.86 -33.91
N TYR A 598 -6.85 3.09 -33.63
CA TYR A 598 -6.71 1.78 -32.98
C TYR A 598 -6.52 0.70 -34.03
N ILE A 599 -5.38 0.01 -33.95
CA ILE A 599 -5.02 -1.09 -34.83
C ILE A 599 -5.42 -2.40 -34.15
N GLY A 600 -6.63 -2.88 -34.48
CA GLY A 600 -7.12 -4.19 -34.05
C GLY A 600 -6.62 -5.29 -34.98
N SER A 601 -6.51 -6.52 -34.45
CA SER A 601 -6.26 -7.71 -35.25
C SER A 601 -7.07 -8.88 -34.71
N LYS A 602 -7.56 -9.70 -35.65
CA LYS A 602 -8.23 -10.97 -35.34
C LYS A 602 -7.76 -12.02 -36.34
N LEU A 603 -7.49 -13.22 -35.87
CA LEU A 603 -7.19 -14.32 -36.77
C LEU A 603 -8.44 -14.76 -37.54
N THR A 604 -8.39 -14.71 -38.83
CA THR A 604 -9.44 -15.19 -39.72
C THR A 604 -8.82 -16.17 -40.70
N ALA A 605 -9.22 -17.44 -40.63
CA ALA A 605 -8.64 -18.52 -41.41
C ALA A 605 -7.09 -18.58 -41.32
N GLY A 606 -6.55 -18.44 -40.12
CA GLY A 606 -5.11 -18.47 -39.84
C GLY A 606 -4.32 -17.25 -40.29
N LYS A 607 -4.96 -16.18 -40.71
CA LYS A 607 -4.31 -14.92 -41.12
C LYS A 607 -4.78 -13.76 -40.23
N PRO A 608 -3.87 -12.88 -39.81
CA PRO A 608 -4.28 -11.64 -39.14
C PRO A 608 -5.12 -10.76 -40.08
N THR A 609 -6.34 -10.49 -39.67
CA THR A 609 -7.20 -9.51 -40.33
C THR A 609 -7.15 -8.22 -39.50
N ILE A 610 -6.66 -7.17 -40.12
CA ILE A 610 -6.42 -5.89 -39.47
C ILE A 610 -7.65 -5.01 -39.60
N THR A 611 -8.04 -4.38 -38.50
CA THR A 611 -9.07 -3.35 -38.43
C THR A 611 -8.45 -2.06 -37.94
N LEU A 612 -8.80 -0.95 -38.56
CA LEU A 612 -8.38 0.39 -38.14
C LEU A 612 -9.63 1.18 -37.74
N ASN A 613 -9.68 1.65 -36.52
CA ASN A 613 -10.83 2.37 -35.98
C ASN A 613 -10.37 3.62 -35.24
N THR A 614 -11.23 4.64 -35.23
CA THR A 614 -11.13 5.78 -34.31
C THR A 614 -12.33 5.75 -33.38
N ILE A 615 -12.24 6.47 -32.26
CA ILE A 615 -13.36 6.60 -31.32
C ILE A 615 -14.57 7.21 -32.02
N PHE A 616 -14.34 8.17 -32.93
CA PHE A 616 -15.37 8.85 -33.69
C PHE A 616 -15.24 8.46 -35.17
N ASN A 617 -16.27 7.79 -35.68
CA ASN A 617 -16.30 7.20 -37.01
C ASN A 617 -16.35 8.22 -38.18
N ASP A 618 -16.18 9.50 -37.91
CA ASP A 618 -16.20 10.59 -38.86
C ASP A 618 -14.83 10.95 -39.43
N LYS A 619 -13.77 10.32 -38.95
CA LYS A 619 -12.39 10.62 -39.35
C LYS A 619 -11.91 9.67 -40.42
N LYS A 620 -11.30 10.24 -41.46
CA LYS A 620 -10.57 9.46 -42.45
C LYS A 620 -9.27 8.92 -41.84
N ILE A 621 -9.06 7.65 -42.00
CA ILE A 621 -7.84 6.96 -41.54
C ILE A 621 -6.95 6.68 -42.75
N PHE A 622 -5.68 7.05 -42.63
CA PHE A 622 -4.67 6.76 -43.64
C PHE A 622 -3.67 5.77 -43.02
N TYR A 623 -3.17 4.81 -43.81
CA TYR A 623 -2.27 3.80 -43.31
C TYR A 623 -1.22 3.35 -44.30
N THR A 624 -0.14 2.72 -43.80
CA THR A 624 0.91 2.02 -44.55
C THR A 624 1.10 0.62 -43.93
N THR A 625 1.68 -0.30 -44.69
CA THR A 625 1.97 -1.68 -44.21
C THR A 625 3.46 -2.03 -44.35
N ASP A 626 4.27 -1.07 -44.74
CA ASP A 626 5.74 -1.19 -44.94
C ASP A 626 6.55 -0.47 -43.87
N GLY A 627 5.87 0.09 -42.84
CA GLY A 627 6.49 0.85 -41.77
C GLY A 627 6.81 2.31 -42.13
N SER A 628 6.53 2.76 -43.32
CA SER A 628 6.66 4.19 -43.68
C SER A 628 5.63 5.04 -42.94
N GLU A 629 5.96 6.34 -42.71
CA GLU A 629 5.04 7.26 -42.03
C GLU A 629 3.83 7.58 -42.93
N PRO A 630 2.61 7.28 -42.47
CA PRO A 630 1.39 7.58 -43.19
C PRO A 630 1.09 9.09 -43.22
N ASN A 631 0.49 9.52 -44.29
CA ASN A 631 0.03 10.89 -44.50
C ASN A 631 -1.23 10.91 -45.36
N ARG A 632 -1.78 12.10 -45.68
CA ARG A 632 -3.02 12.24 -46.46
C ARG A 632 -2.96 11.65 -47.89
N ASN A 633 -1.76 11.29 -48.38
CA ASN A 633 -1.57 10.63 -49.68
C ASN A 633 -1.37 9.10 -49.53
N SER A 634 -1.33 8.59 -48.32
CA SER A 634 -1.26 7.14 -48.05
C SER A 634 -2.62 6.47 -48.33
N ASN A 635 -2.66 5.13 -48.25
CA ASN A 635 -3.87 4.38 -48.44
C ASN A 635 -4.97 4.83 -47.45
N GLU A 636 -6.15 5.21 -47.97
CA GLU A 636 -7.32 5.49 -47.14
C GLU A 636 -7.98 4.17 -46.73
N TYR A 637 -8.22 3.99 -45.42
CA TYR A 637 -8.84 2.77 -44.90
C TYR A 637 -10.35 2.79 -45.15
N SER A 638 -10.87 1.72 -45.74
CA SER A 638 -12.31 1.55 -46.01
C SER A 638 -12.89 0.25 -45.49
N MET A 639 -12.07 -0.80 -45.31
CA MET A 639 -12.50 -2.12 -44.84
C MET A 639 -11.34 -2.88 -44.23
N PRO A 640 -11.59 -3.91 -43.39
CA PRO A 640 -10.56 -4.80 -42.84
C PRO A 640 -9.76 -5.46 -43.94
N PHE A 641 -8.44 -5.62 -43.73
CA PHE A 641 -7.53 -6.26 -44.70
C PHE A 641 -6.69 -7.35 -44.04
N CYS A 642 -6.35 -8.39 -44.75
CA CYS A 642 -5.52 -9.48 -44.26
C CYS A 642 -4.04 -9.20 -44.57
N ILE A 643 -3.16 -9.67 -43.68
CA ILE A 643 -1.72 -9.75 -43.93
C ILE A 643 -1.29 -11.21 -44.13
N ASP A 644 -0.30 -11.44 -44.98
CA ASP A 644 0.23 -12.77 -45.34
C ASP A 644 1.76 -12.85 -45.26
N ARG A 645 2.38 -11.85 -44.68
CA ARG A 645 3.82 -11.73 -44.41
C ARG A 645 4.06 -10.81 -43.24
N PRO A 646 5.22 -10.90 -42.55
CA PRO A 646 5.57 -9.95 -41.50
C PRO A 646 5.52 -8.52 -42.04
N CYS A 647 4.89 -7.61 -41.26
CA CYS A 647 4.74 -6.21 -41.64
C CYS A 647 4.57 -5.29 -40.42
N THR A 648 4.86 -4.01 -40.64
CA THR A 648 4.55 -2.94 -39.69
C THR A 648 3.41 -2.11 -40.27
N VAL A 649 2.27 -2.15 -39.59
CA VAL A 649 1.13 -1.30 -39.91
C VAL A 649 1.29 0.00 -39.13
N LYS A 650 1.35 1.13 -39.86
CA LYS A 650 1.23 2.46 -39.26
C LYS A 650 -0.05 3.12 -39.74
N ALA A 651 -0.75 3.81 -38.83
CA ALA A 651 -1.99 4.46 -39.17
C ALA A 651 -2.09 5.82 -38.51
N ILE A 652 -2.78 6.75 -39.16
CA ILE A 652 -2.96 8.14 -38.72
C ILE A 652 -4.38 8.63 -39.07
N CYS A 653 -4.93 9.45 -38.19
CA CYS A 653 -6.09 10.30 -38.47
C CYS A 653 -5.79 11.73 -38.04
N TYR A 654 -6.63 12.67 -38.48
CA TYR A 654 -6.48 14.09 -38.14
C TYR A 654 -7.71 14.57 -37.38
N ASP A 655 -7.49 15.38 -36.33
CA ASP A 655 -8.60 16.07 -35.65
C ASP A 655 -9.05 17.33 -36.41
N GLU A 656 -10.01 18.05 -35.89
CA GLU A 656 -10.56 19.29 -36.48
C GLU A 656 -9.55 20.45 -36.57
N PHE A 657 -8.45 20.35 -35.81
CA PHE A 657 -7.35 21.33 -35.81
C PHE A 657 -6.14 20.85 -36.60
N ASP A 658 -6.29 19.82 -37.44
CA ASP A 658 -5.22 19.21 -38.23
C ASP A 658 -4.07 18.58 -37.41
N ARG A 659 -4.31 18.29 -36.13
CA ARG A 659 -3.37 17.56 -35.26
C ARG A 659 -3.57 16.06 -35.47
N SER A 660 -2.50 15.31 -35.32
CA SER A 660 -2.49 13.87 -35.56
C SER A 660 -1.58 13.14 -34.59
N CYS A 661 -1.78 11.83 -34.48
CA CYS A 661 -0.92 10.91 -33.79
C CYS A 661 -0.79 9.65 -34.65
N THR A 662 0.42 9.25 -34.99
CA THR A 662 0.68 7.99 -35.70
C THR A 662 0.69 6.85 -34.69
N THR A 663 -0.10 5.84 -34.96
CA THR A 663 -0.09 4.57 -34.21
C THR A 663 0.60 3.52 -35.06
N GLU A 664 1.43 2.69 -34.44
CA GLU A 664 2.07 1.57 -35.13
C GLU A 664 1.88 0.26 -34.40
N LYS A 665 1.84 -0.83 -35.18
CA LYS A 665 1.81 -2.19 -34.66
C LYS A 665 2.56 -3.11 -35.60
N HIS A 666 3.48 -3.91 -35.03
CA HIS A 666 4.21 -4.93 -35.73
C HIS A 666 3.44 -6.24 -35.72
N PHE A 667 3.39 -6.89 -36.83
CA PHE A 667 2.78 -8.20 -37.00
C PHE A 667 3.81 -9.17 -37.55
N LEU A 668 3.98 -10.28 -36.87
CA LEU A 668 4.68 -11.43 -37.37
C LEU A 668 3.73 -12.28 -38.25
N TYR A 669 4.28 -13.17 -39.02
CA TYR A 669 3.53 -14.17 -39.79
C TYR A 669 4.31 -15.49 -39.83
N HIS A 670 3.72 -16.56 -39.29
CA HIS A 670 4.35 -17.87 -39.18
C HIS A 670 3.33 -19.01 -39.23
N LYS A 671 3.82 -20.26 -39.36
CA LYS A 671 2.98 -21.44 -39.57
C LYS A 671 2.01 -21.77 -38.42
N GLY A 672 2.30 -21.35 -37.18
CA GLY A 672 1.47 -21.62 -35.99
C GLY A 672 0.19 -20.79 -35.89
N MET A 673 0.08 -19.72 -36.67
CA MET A 673 -1.00 -18.76 -36.54
C MET A 673 -2.37 -19.38 -36.83
N GLY A 674 -3.31 -19.22 -35.89
CA GLY A 674 -4.67 -19.74 -35.96
C GLY A 674 -4.79 -21.27 -35.78
N HIS A 675 -3.72 -21.94 -35.38
CA HIS A 675 -3.67 -23.37 -35.15
C HIS A 675 -3.63 -23.80 -33.68
N LEU A 676 -3.86 -22.85 -32.72
CA LEU A 676 -3.96 -23.21 -31.32
C LEU A 676 -5.14 -24.17 -31.12
N LYS A 677 -4.86 -25.36 -30.63
CA LYS A 677 -5.84 -26.36 -30.30
C LYS A 677 -6.28 -26.25 -28.84
N ARG A 678 -5.31 -26.10 -27.95
CA ARG A 678 -5.54 -26.04 -26.51
C ARG A 678 -4.34 -25.40 -25.82
N LEU A 679 -4.66 -24.61 -24.80
CA LEU A 679 -3.72 -24.15 -23.80
C LEU A 679 -4.09 -24.79 -22.47
N ASN A 680 -3.21 -25.64 -21.95
CA ASN A 680 -3.39 -26.33 -20.68
C ASN A 680 -2.39 -25.83 -19.66
N SER A 681 -2.82 -25.68 -18.41
CA SER A 681 -1.93 -25.59 -17.28
C SER A 681 -2.57 -26.22 -16.04
N PRO A 682 -1.77 -26.76 -15.09
CA PRO A 682 -2.29 -27.50 -13.94
C PRO A 682 -3.27 -26.72 -13.05
N ALA A 683 -3.06 -25.40 -12.93
CA ALA A 683 -3.88 -24.51 -12.10
C ALA A 683 -4.94 -23.72 -12.89
N GLY A 684 -5.43 -24.25 -14.02
CA GLY A 684 -6.13 -23.45 -15.01
C GLY A 684 -5.13 -22.82 -15.97
N ASN A 685 -5.55 -21.90 -16.76
CA ASN A 685 -4.69 -21.26 -17.74
C ASN A 685 -3.83 -20.15 -17.08
N TYR A 686 -3.48 -19.16 -17.85
CA TYR A 686 -2.82 -17.94 -17.39
C TYR A 686 -3.75 -17.11 -16.47
N ARG A 687 -3.18 -16.19 -15.74
CA ARG A 687 -3.96 -15.20 -14.96
C ARG A 687 -4.65 -14.22 -15.91
N PRO A 688 -5.92 -13.84 -15.65
CA PRO A 688 -6.68 -12.94 -16.53
C PRO A 688 -6.00 -11.59 -16.77
N GLU A 689 -5.35 -11.03 -15.75
CA GLU A 689 -4.61 -9.77 -15.81
C GLU A 689 -3.37 -9.84 -16.71
N TYR A 690 -2.86 -11.04 -16.98
CA TYR A 690 -1.69 -11.31 -17.83
C TYR A 690 -2.07 -12.28 -18.96
N SER A 691 -3.13 -11.95 -19.66
CA SER A 691 -3.68 -12.84 -20.71
C SER A 691 -3.05 -12.67 -22.09
N GLY A 692 -2.21 -11.67 -22.27
CA GLY A 692 -1.64 -11.38 -23.60
C GLY A 692 -2.67 -10.99 -24.66
N GLY A 693 -3.90 -10.69 -24.28
CA GLY A 693 -5.00 -10.37 -25.21
C GLY A 693 -5.94 -11.54 -25.51
N GLY A 694 -5.78 -12.70 -24.84
CA GLY A 694 -6.69 -13.84 -24.92
C GLY A 694 -6.02 -15.17 -25.25
N ASP A 695 -6.83 -16.18 -25.56
CA ASP A 695 -6.35 -17.57 -25.73
C ASP A 695 -5.33 -17.71 -26.87
N ASP A 696 -5.52 -16.99 -27.96
CA ASP A 696 -4.63 -17.04 -29.14
C ASP A 696 -3.34 -16.19 -28.97
N ALA A 697 -3.11 -15.58 -27.80
CA ALA A 697 -2.03 -14.62 -27.60
C ALA A 697 -0.64 -15.18 -27.97
N LEU A 698 -0.40 -16.47 -27.73
CA LEU A 698 0.88 -17.11 -28.04
C LEU A 698 1.13 -17.40 -29.53
N ILE A 699 0.12 -17.20 -30.40
CA ILE A 699 0.21 -17.47 -31.85
C ILE A 699 -0.56 -16.42 -32.67
N ASN A 700 -0.65 -15.19 -32.20
CA ASN A 700 -1.41 -14.14 -32.88
C ASN A 700 -0.56 -13.19 -33.72
N GLY A 701 0.75 -13.38 -33.72
CA GLY A 701 1.73 -12.58 -34.49
C GLY A 701 2.11 -11.26 -33.79
N ILE A 702 1.85 -11.11 -32.50
CA ILE A 702 2.12 -9.88 -31.74
C ILE A 702 3.13 -10.15 -30.63
N THR A 703 4.25 -9.42 -30.65
CA THR A 703 5.27 -9.50 -29.60
C THR A 703 5.08 -8.45 -28.49
N GLY A 704 5.47 -8.79 -27.27
CA GLY A 704 5.49 -7.90 -26.14
C GLY A 704 6.65 -6.89 -26.17
N SER A 705 6.48 -5.79 -25.43
CA SER A 705 7.54 -4.80 -25.19
C SER A 705 8.37 -5.17 -23.95
N ASN A 706 9.32 -4.32 -23.57
CA ASN A 706 10.08 -4.49 -22.32
C ASN A 706 9.25 -4.14 -21.06
N ASP A 707 7.95 -4.24 -21.13
CA ASP A 707 7.02 -4.11 -20.00
C ASP A 707 6.07 -5.31 -20.01
N TYR A 708 6.20 -6.22 -19.02
CA TYR A 708 5.33 -7.39 -18.92
C TYR A 708 3.85 -7.04 -18.64
N LYS A 709 3.57 -5.76 -18.31
CA LYS A 709 2.22 -5.22 -18.10
C LYS A 709 1.62 -4.56 -19.34
N ASP A 710 2.30 -4.63 -20.51
CA ASP A 710 1.83 -4.00 -21.77
C ASP A 710 0.64 -4.72 -22.42
N GLY A 711 0.19 -5.82 -21.83
CA GLY A 711 -0.95 -6.61 -22.28
C GLY A 711 -0.70 -7.54 -23.44
N LYS A 712 0.55 -7.77 -23.78
CA LYS A 712 0.92 -8.67 -24.88
C LYS A 712 1.63 -9.93 -24.39
N TRP A 713 1.92 -10.01 -23.09
CA TRP A 713 2.54 -11.14 -22.44
C TRP A 713 1.51 -12.04 -21.77
N GLN A 714 1.66 -13.37 -21.88
CA GLN A 714 0.91 -14.34 -21.08
C GLN A 714 1.74 -14.80 -19.88
N GLY A 715 1.18 -14.62 -18.67
CA GLY A 715 1.82 -14.97 -17.42
C GLY A 715 1.22 -16.22 -16.76
N PHE A 716 2.09 -17.17 -16.36
CA PHE A 716 1.76 -18.43 -15.71
C PHE A 716 2.38 -18.47 -14.33
N TYR A 717 1.57 -18.46 -13.29
CA TYR A 717 2.01 -18.46 -11.90
C TYR A 717 2.02 -19.86 -11.30
N GLY A 718 3.17 -20.34 -10.87
CA GLY A 718 3.33 -21.64 -10.21
C GLY A 718 2.98 -22.84 -11.09
N CYS A 719 2.82 -22.66 -12.40
CA CYS A 719 2.43 -23.73 -13.31
C CYS A 719 3.13 -23.61 -14.66
N ASN A 720 3.17 -24.74 -15.40
CA ASN A 720 3.73 -24.80 -16.74
C ASN A 720 2.78 -24.19 -17.77
N ALA A 721 3.32 -23.61 -18.84
CA ALA A 721 2.55 -23.38 -20.06
C ALA A 721 2.61 -24.65 -20.94
N ASP A 722 1.45 -25.25 -21.19
CA ASP A 722 1.32 -26.49 -21.98
C ASP A 722 0.41 -26.23 -23.17
N ILE A 723 1.01 -26.15 -24.35
CA ILE A 723 0.43 -25.59 -25.57
C ILE A 723 0.31 -26.69 -26.62
N GLU A 724 -0.87 -26.87 -27.19
CA GLU A 724 -1.14 -27.81 -28.25
C GLU A 724 -1.54 -27.07 -29.53
N ILE A 725 -0.87 -27.40 -30.63
CA ILE A 725 -1.04 -26.78 -31.96
C ILE A 725 -1.39 -27.90 -32.97
N ASP A 726 -2.50 -27.73 -33.68
CA ASP A 726 -3.00 -28.66 -34.69
C ASP A 726 -3.05 -27.95 -36.05
N PHE A 727 -2.10 -28.30 -36.93
CA PHE A 727 -2.02 -27.71 -38.27
C PHE A 727 -3.11 -28.21 -39.20
N GLY A 728 -3.85 -29.28 -38.84
CA GLY A 728 -4.85 -29.93 -39.70
C GLY A 728 -4.30 -30.62 -40.94
N LYS A 729 -3.00 -30.49 -41.23
CA LYS A 729 -2.25 -31.13 -42.32
C LYS A 729 -0.80 -31.28 -41.88
N VAL A 730 -0.06 -32.10 -42.59
CA VAL A 730 1.38 -32.27 -42.34
C VAL A 730 2.13 -31.02 -42.81
N GLU A 731 2.79 -30.37 -41.88
CA GLU A 731 3.71 -29.24 -42.12
C GLU A 731 5.15 -29.68 -41.86
N THR A 732 6.09 -29.01 -42.54
CA THR A 732 7.52 -29.15 -42.25
C THR A 732 7.94 -28.02 -41.33
N ILE A 733 8.45 -28.35 -40.13
CA ILE A 733 8.85 -27.41 -39.09
C ILE A 733 10.36 -27.54 -38.88
N ASN A 734 11.07 -26.41 -38.88
CA ASN A 734 12.52 -26.37 -38.71
C ASN A 734 12.90 -25.81 -37.34
N SER A 735 12.18 -24.76 -36.88
CA SER A 735 12.49 -24.08 -35.66
C SER A 735 11.26 -23.53 -34.93
N LEU A 736 11.41 -23.30 -33.62
CA LEU A 736 10.51 -22.51 -32.80
C LEU A 736 11.30 -21.35 -32.21
N THR A 737 10.78 -20.15 -32.32
CA THR A 737 11.32 -18.98 -31.59
C THR A 737 10.30 -18.47 -30.59
N ILE A 738 10.72 -18.29 -29.32
CA ILE A 738 9.86 -17.87 -28.21
C ILE A 738 10.56 -16.74 -27.47
N ASN A 739 9.85 -15.65 -27.17
CA ASN A 739 10.35 -14.61 -26.27
C ASN A 739 9.87 -14.87 -24.85
N PHE A 740 10.76 -14.63 -23.91
CA PHE A 740 10.49 -14.61 -22.49
C PHE A 740 10.88 -13.24 -21.94
N ILE A 741 10.11 -12.71 -20.99
CA ILE A 741 10.55 -11.60 -20.16
C ILE A 741 10.85 -12.15 -18.77
N ALA A 742 11.96 -11.68 -18.18
CA ALA A 742 12.35 -12.07 -16.83
C ALA A 742 12.70 -10.84 -15.99
N ASN A 743 12.27 -10.86 -14.75
CA ASN A 743 12.56 -9.87 -13.71
C ASN A 743 12.44 -10.58 -12.35
N PRO A 744 13.52 -11.14 -11.81
CA PRO A 744 13.47 -11.89 -10.54
C PRO A 744 12.97 -11.03 -9.36
N PHE A 745 13.17 -9.73 -9.38
CA PHE A 745 12.64 -8.81 -8.37
C PHE A 745 11.09 -8.81 -8.35
N ASP A 746 10.45 -8.92 -9.50
CA ASP A 746 8.99 -9.04 -9.66
C ASP A 746 8.52 -10.51 -9.77
N TRP A 747 9.35 -11.47 -9.31
CA TRP A 747 9.07 -12.90 -9.26
C TRP A 747 8.99 -13.59 -10.65
N ILE A 748 9.44 -12.92 -11.70
CA ILE A 748 9.38 -13.42 -13.08
C ILE A 748 10.70 -14.10 -13.44
N MET A 749 10.65 -15.40 -13.64
CA MET A 749 11.82 -16.23 -13.86
C MET A 749 11.89 -16.76 -15.29
N MET A 750 13.09 -17.12 -15.76
CA MET A 750 13.25 -17.90 -16.98
C MET A 750 12.70 -19.33 -16.78
N PRO A 751 12.13 -19.94 -17.82
CA PRO A 751 11.66 -21.32 -17.70
C PRO A 751 12.82 -22.28 -17.42
N LYS A 752 12.51 -23.37 -16.72
CA LYS A 752 13.47 -24.44 -16.45
C LYS A 752 13.87 -25.18 -17.72
N THR A 753 12.89 -25.60 -18.48
CA THR A 753 13.08 -26.32 -19.77
C THR A 753 11.93 -26.04 -20.71
N ILE A 754 12.18 -26.28 -22.01
CA ILE A 754 11.12 -26.36 -23.01
C ILE A 754 11.17 -27.77 -23.63
N LYS A 755 10.05 -28.50 -23.60
CA LYS A 755 9.88 -29.80 -24.20
C LYS A 755 8.97 -29.68 -25.42
N VAL A 756 9.44 -30.16 -26.57
CA VAL A 756 8.69 -30.14 -27.83
C VAL A 756 8.39 -31.57 -28.26
N TYR A 757 7.12 -31.86 -28.48
CA TYR A 757 6.61 -33.13 -28.96
C TYR A 757 5.97 -32.93 -30.33
N ALA A 758 6.27 -33.82 -31.29
CA ALA A 758 5.68 -33.79 -32.63
C ALA A 758 5.00 -35.10 -32.96
N PHE A 759 3.80 -35.01 -33.53
CA PHE A 759 2.99 -36.18 -33.89
C PHE A 759 2.56 -36.10 -35.37
N PRO A 760 2.70 -37.19 -36.15
CA PRO A 760 2.36 -37.19 -37.59
C PRO A 760 0.85 -36.97 -37.85
N THR A 761 0.00 -37.34 -36.90
CA THR A 761 -1.47 -37.20 -36.96
C THR A 761 -1.97 -36.50 -35.68
N CYS A 762 -3.09 -36.86 -35.13
CA CYS A 762 -3.55 -36.29 -33.85
C CYS A 762 -2.76 -36.85 -32.65
N MET A 763 -2.87 -36.21 -31.50
CA MET A 763 -2.27 -36.65 -30.24
C MET A 763 -2.86 -38.04 -29.85
N PRO A 764 -2.04 -39.06 -29.63
CA PRO A 764 -2.56 -40.38 -29.23
C PRO A 764 -3.10 -40.35 -27.81
N SER A 765 -4.16 -41.09 -27.54
CA SER A 765 -4.82 -41.20 -26.23
C SER A 765 -3.91 -41.79 -25.13
N ASN A 766 -2.89 -42.56 -25.49
CA ASN A 766 -1.80 -43.00 -24.63
C ASN A 766 -0.51 -42.41 -25.22
N MET A 767 0.14 -41.48 -24.56
CA MET A 767 1.42 -40.93 -24.99
C MET A 767 2.45 -42.05 -25.21
N PRO A 768 2.79 -42.42 -26.44
CA PRO A 768 4.09 -43.03 -26.66
C PRO A 768 5.16 -41.99 -26.45
N ASP A 769 6.31 -42.36 -25.95
CA ASP A 769 7.52 -41.51 -25.75
C ASP A 769 8.10 -40.97 -27.09
N THR A 770 7.26 -40.42 -27.96
CA THR A 770 7.73 -39.76 -29.19
C THR A 770 8.14 -38.34 -28.87
N PHE A 771 9.13 -38.27 -27.99
CA PHE A 771 9.78 -37.06 -27.58
C PHE A 771 10.71 -36.57 -28.71
N VAL A 772 10.57 -35.30 -29.07
CA VAL A 772 11.39 -34.72 -30.13
C VAL A 772 12.64 -34.06 -29.56
N LYS A 773 12.49 -33.07 -28.67
CA LYS A 773 13.61 -32.34 -28.08
C LYS A 773 13.26 -31.69 -26.73
N THR A 774 14.26 -31.68 -25.83
CA THR A 774 14.25 -30.82 -24.62
C THR A 774 15.36 -29.78 -24.74
N PHE A 775 15.04 -28.55 -24.38
CA PHE A 775 15.96 -27.43 -24.30
C PHE A 775 16.04 -26.95 -22.86
N THR A 776 17.25 -26.75 -22.35
CA THR A 776 17.54 -26.19 -21.02
C THR A 776 18.21 -24.85 -21.18
N PHE A 777 18.05 -23.99 -20.19
CA PHE A 777 18.58 -22.62 -20.18
C PHE A 777 19.39 -22.37 -18.91
N ASP A 778 20.51 -21.70 -19.06
CA ASP A 778 21.46 -21.30 -18.04
C ASP A 778 21.72 -19.79 -18.09
N ASP A 779 20.74 -19.04 -18.58
CA ASP A 779 20.84 -17.60 -18.71
C ASP A 779 21.00 -16.93 -17.34
N LYS A 780 21.99 -16.06 -17.25
CA LYS A 780 22.14 -15.20 -16.09
C LYS A 780 21.18 -14.02 -16.22
N VAL A 781 20.12 -14.04 -15.43
CA VAL A 781 19.14 -12.96 -15.39
C VAL A 781 19.59 -11.96 -14.33
N PRO A 782 19.71 -10.66 -14.64
CA PRO A 782 19.93 -9.63 -13.62
C PRO A 782 18.79 -9.63 -12.60
N MET A 783 19.10 -9.35 -11.32
CA MET A 783 18.14 -9.45 -10.23
C MET A 783 16.96 -8.47 -10.39
N SER A 784 17.18 -7.31 -10.99
CA SER A 784 16.16 -6.28 -11.16
C SER A 784 16.08 -5.75 -12.59
N GLY A 785 14.91 -5.21 -12.94
CA GLY A 785 14.59 -4.70 -14.26
C GLY A 785 14.07 -5.79 -15.21
N ASN A 786 13.32 -5.37 -16.19
CA ASN A 786 12.74 -6.26 -17.18
C ASN A 786 13.77 -6.58 -18.27
N HIS A 787 13.97 -7.86 -18.56
CA HIS A 787 14.92 -8.34 -19.56
C HIS A 787 14.25 -9.35 -20.49
N ILE A 788 14.27 -9.06 -21.80
CA ILE A 788 13.72 -9.95 -22.82
C ILE A 788 14.79 -10.93 -23.30
N PHE A 789 14.43 -12.22 -23.33
CA PHE A 789 15.25 -13.32 -23.82
C PHE A 789 14.54 -14.01 -25.00
N THR A 790 15.10 -13.91 -26.20
CA THR A 790 14.60 -14.61 -27.37
C THR A 790 15.31 -15.96 -27.51
N LYS A 791 14.56 -17.06 -27.54
CA LYS A 791 15.09 -18.42 -27.68
C LYS A 791 14.65 -19.07 -28.97
N THR A 792 15.59 -19.31 -29.83
CA THR A 792 15.36 -20.07 -31.09
C THR A 792 15.77 -21.53 -30.90
N LEU A 793 14.79 -22.43 -30.95
CA LEU A 793 14.94 -23.86 -30.75
C LEU A 793 15.01 -24.55 -32.09
N GLN A 794 16.21 -25.01 -32.47
CA GLN A 794 16.42 -25.73 -33.72
C GLN A 794 15.92 -27.16 -33.61
N LEU A 795 14.84 -27.50 -34.32
CA LEU A 795 14.22 -28.83 -34.30
C LEU A 795 14.89 -29.75 -35.36
N GLY A 796 15.39 -29.18 -36.43
CA GLY A 796 15.71 -29.88 -37.66
C GLY A 796 14.43 -30.07 -38.49
N GLU A 797 14.54 -30.52 -39.68
CA GLU A 797 13.38 -30.75 -40.58
C GLU A 797 12.44 -31.82 -39.98
N ILE A 798 11.34 -31.40 -39.37
CA ILE A 798 10.32 -32.31 -38.80
C ILE A 798 9.05 -32.20 -39.63
N LYS A 799 8.49 -33.33 -40.04
CA LYS A 799 7.17 -33.40 -40.70
C LYS A 799 6.11 -33.81 -39.68
N THR A 800 5.21 -32.90 -39.34
CA THR A 800 4.22 -33.11 -38.32
C THR A 800 2.90 -32.39 -38.63
N SER A 801 1.77 -32.96 -38.16
CA SER A 801 0.50 -32.23 -38.18
C SER A 801 0.10 -31.70 -36.80
N TYR A 802 0.82 -32.11 -35.75
CA TYR A 802 0.48 -31.75 -34.37
C TYR A 802 1.73 -31.52 -33.51
N LEU A 803 1.79 -30.36 -32.83
CA LEU A 803 2.85 -30.07 -31.89
C LEU A 803 2.24 -29.90 -30.47
N ARG A 804 2.98 -30.40 -29.48
CA ARG A 804 2.78 -30.01 -28.07
C ARG A 804 4.07 -29.40 -27.54
N ILE A 805 3.96 -28.21 -26.94
CA ILE A 805 5.08 -27.46 -26.41
C ILE A 805 4.80 -27.26 -24.92
N VAL A 806 5.70 -27.78 -24.08
CA VAL A 806 5.60 -27.61 -22.61
C VAL A 806 6.75 -26.72 -22.16
N VAL A 807 6.40 -25.54 -21.67
CA VAL A 807 7.34 -24.59 -21.04
C VAL A 807 7.27 -24.79 -19.53
N GLU A 808 8.33 -25.38 -18.96
CA GLU A 808 8.34 -25.75 -17.54
C GLU A 808 8.68 -24.56 -16.65
N ASN A 809 7.77 -24.22 -15.75
CA ASN A 809 8.00 -23.25 -14.68
C ASN A 809 9.12 -23.74 -13.76
N PRO A 810 10.08 -22.93 -13.31
CA PRO A 810 11.16 -23.36 -12.43
C PRO A 810 10.67 -23.77 -11.02
N GLY A 811 9.45 -23.47 -10.66
CA GLY A 811 8.85 -23.78 -9.35
C GLY A 811 8.94 -22.58 -8.39
N THR A 812 9.43 -22.82 -7.19
CA THR A 812 9.55 -21.76 -6.18
C THR A 812 10.74 -20.84 -6.45
N LEU A 813 10.59 -19.59 -6.04
CA LEU A 813 11.64 -18.59 -6.12
C LEU A 813 12.85 -19.02 -5.27
N PRO A 814 14.07 -18.92 -5.81
CA PRO A 814 15.28 -19.33 -5.08
C PRO A 814 15.62 -18.36 -3.95
N GLU A 815 16.44 -18.84 -3.01
CA GLU A 815 17.03 -17.97 -1.98
C GLU A 815 17.76 -16.79 -2.60
N GLY A 816 17.61 -15.61 -1.99
CA GLY A 816 18.18 -14.35 -2.47
C GLY A 816 17.30 -13.56 -3.46
N THR A 817 16.13 -14.09 -3.84
CA THR A 817 15.12 -13.31 -4.57
C THR A 817 14.05 -12.78 -3.61
N PRO A 818 13.47 -11.59 -3.85
CA PRO A 818 12.28 -11.15 -3.13
C PRO A 818 11.18 -12.20 -3.23
N GLY A 819 10.57 -12.58 -2.10
CA GLY A 819 9.56 -13.64 -2.08
C GLY A 819 10.11 -15.06 -2.19
N ALA A 820 11.38 -15.31 -1.85
CA ALA A 820 11.95 -16.65 -1.83
C ALA A 820 11.03 -17.68 -1.13
N GLY A 821 10.82 -18.84 -1.79
CA GLY A 821 9.90 -19.88 -1.32
C GLY A 821 8.47 -19.77 -1.83
N TYR A 822 8.05 -18.64 -2.40
CA TYR A 822 6.78 -18.52 -3.14
C TYR A 822 6.92 -19.05 -4.57
N ASP A 823 5.79 -19.32 -5.22
CA ASP A 823 5.79 -19.74 -6.61
C ASP A 823 6.28 -18.64 -7.54
N SER A 824 7.00 -19.02 -8.60
CA SER A 824 7.49 -18.10 -9.61
C SER A 824 6.49 -17.89 -10.76
N TRP A 825 6.64 -16.77 -11.44
CA TRP A 825 6.02 -16.51 -12.74
C TRP A 825 6.94 -16.94 -13.87
N ILE A 826 6.36 -17.38 -15.01
CA ILE A 826 6.97 -17.34 -16.33
C ILE A 826 6.07 -16.54 -17.26
N PHE A 827 6.67 -15.69 -18.08
CA PHE A 827 5.96 -14.87 -19.08
C PHE A 827 6.52 -15.13 -20.46
N LEU A 828 5.62 -15.38 -21.40
CA LEU A 828 5.93 -15.52 -22.83
C LEU A 828 4.92 -14.75 -23.68
N ASP A 829 5.32 -14.32 -24.87
CA ASP A 829 4.46 -13.55 -25.80
C ASP A 829 4.04 -14.36 -27.00
N GLU A 830 4.95 -14.70 -27.90
CA GLU A 830 4.66 -15.32 -29.19
C GLU A 830 5.50 -16.57 -29.39
N ILE A 831 4.91 -17.61 -29.99
CA ILE A 831 5.59 -18.84 -30.41
C ILE A 831 5.67 -18.88 -31.94
N ILE A 832 6.76 -18.37 -32.48
CA ILE A 832 7.00 -18.31 -33.90
C ILE A 832 7.41 -19.70 -34.42
N ILE A 833 6.66 -20.28 -35.36
CA ILE A 833 6.86 -21.62 -35.92
C ILE A 833 7.27 -21.51 -37.39
N GLU A 834 8.49 -21.95 -37.72
CA GLU A 834 9.07 -21.86 -39.04
C GLU A 834 9.31 -23.22 -39.73
#